data_948e8cff5201edb3fb55fd150dc0f57b
#
_entry.id   948e8cff5201edb3fb55fd150dc0f57b
#
_cell.length_a   1.000
_cell.length_b   1.000
_cell.length_c   1.000
_cell.angle_alpha   90.00
_cell.angle_beta   90.00
_cell.angle_gamma   90.00
#
_symmetry.space_group_name_H-M   'P 1'
#
loop_
_entity.id
_entity.type
_entity.pdbx_description
1 polymer ?
#
loop_
_entity_poly.entity_id
_entity_poly.type
_entity_poly.pdbx_seq_one_letter_code
_entity_poly.pdbx_strand_id
1 'polypeptide(L)'
;MWAISWKDRLGKKRTEGRDLMDDSDRKNGQGVRELIRQYGACDYDPLISDAGYEAFYHLSSLRHALLSWYPFQKEASVLEISGGYGAMTGLYLERFSKVTVLEEDAGKAELLRRRFSDTCLDVIESSVEMFETQERYDFLFLIDADVLYTKPLEQVLRCVKPLLKEDGRLFLGIRNKDAFKYECGALDEYVMEPFQTQMLPDRRDVEQAAGKIFAQIQTYLPLPDFSFAQMIVTQEDLPQEGIQDRIFCFDPFESPLYRNEDEALGQALRNGTIRDRANFYLFELSDAPAARQVTRAVLSSDRDERAWATVMFRDGTVEKHALKEEGKAILRETFENLEEVKAYGLLTVPQQWEENVIVMPRVRERGLLEKIRVSAEEQDAEGICRVFDCLWKNVLKSSEETANGEAVAEQWGISAQDAGPVLKKGWIDLIPYNAFDADGEIRYFDQEFCVQRCPAKYILYRAIHYTWLHLPQLDRLIPEQEMFQRFEITKKAQDIYQEREDMFVSCNRNWALYSQVYGWAQTAREAPERHMNRLTGKVGEKKLCRIHEIQLELLKSFDAFCRQHELHYFAIHGTLLGAVRHQGFIPWDEDIDVGMLREDFDRLIQMYSNDKDGPYLQRMRSGGRIFFGGYAKLRDRHSTGIERYNLFQPGEKGIWIDIFPLDRCESDPEKRQKHQKRITRLQRCVIAKMYPFGTELMQGAPQNEIRRYYRFLRQVLPYRVYYFLLEHEFRKVKQSNCRSVLACYYGEGKNRNIYPEEELHALTEVPFEDMQIPVPEAYDTWLRDRYGTSYMQPVRKERKHTEILFDTEHPYWELGSDIE
;
A
#
# COMPACT_ATOMS: atom_id res chain seq x y z
N MET A 1 -15.98 -12.88 10.75
CA MET A 1 -15.83 -14.00 11.73
C MET A 1 -14.52 -14.78 11.58
N TRP A 2 -13.84 -14.70 10.41
CA TRP A 2 -12.48 -15.24 10.21
C TRP A 2 -11.39 -14.57 11.07
N ALA A 3 -11.62 -13.33 11.50
CA ALA A 3 -10.65 -12.56 12.31
C ALA A 3 -10.58 -13.00 13.78
N ILE A 4 -11.58 -13.65 14.34
CA ILE A 4 -11.66 -13.94 15.79
C ILE A 4 -10.97 -15.26 16.15
N SER A 5 -11.07 -16.30 15.33
CA SER A 5 -10.35 -17.57 15.53
C SER A 5 -8.83 -17.45 15.27
N TRP A 6 -8.43 -16.44 14.51
CA TRP A 6 -7.06 -16.20 14.11
C TRP A 6 -6.23 -15.43 15.14
N LYS A 7 -6.84 -14.50 15.89
CA LYS A 7 -6.14 -13.71 16.92
C LYS A 7 -5.51 -14.58 18.00
N ASP A 8 -6.13 -15.71 18.33
CA ASP A 8 -5.62 -16.59 19.41
C ASP A 8 -4.45 -17.49 18.98
N ARG A 9 -4.28 -17.77 17.69
CA ARG A 9 -3.17 -18.62 17.21
C ARG A 9 -1.93 -17.82 16.80
N LEU A 10 -2.09 -16.63 16.25
CA LEU A 10 -0.98 -15.76 15.86
C LEU A 10 -0.41 -14.99 17.07
N GLY A 11 -1.22 -14.68 18.07
CA GLY A 11 -0.77 -13.96 19.28
C GLY A 11 0.23 -14.72 20.15
N LYS A 12 0.26 -16.05 20.09
CA LYS A 12 1.18 -16.86 20.90
C LYS A 12 2.56 -17.13 20.27
N LYS A 13 2.75 -16.90 18.98
CA LYS A 13 4.05 -17.08 18.29
C LYS A 13 4.82 -15.79 18.04
N ARG A 14 4.20 -14.62 18.26
CA ARG A 14 4.82 -13.31 17.95
C ARG A 14 5.78 -12.76 19.02
N THR A 15 5.91 -13.37 20.16
CA THR A 15 6.69 -12.83 21.29
C THR A 15 8.13 -13.37 21.40
N GLU A 16 8.54 -14.35 20.61
CA GLU A 16 9.88 -14.95 20.75
C GLU A 16 10.84 -14.72 19.56
N GLY A 17 10.44 -14.02 18.50
CA GLY A 17 11.25 -13.86 17.27
C GLY A 17 11.67 -12.44 16.89
N ARG A 18 11.51 -11.43 17.76
CA ARG A 18 11.71 -10.01 17.41
C ARG A 18 13.14 -9.44 17.57
N ASP A 19 14.12 -10.22 17.92
CA ASP A 19 15.47 -9.73 18.28
C ASP A 19 16.58 -10.00 17.25
N LEU A 20 16.29 -10.19 15.98
CA LEU A 20 17.37 -10.54 15.04
C LEU A 20 17.37 -9.79 13.70
N MET A 21 17.13 -8.49 13.63
CA MET A 21 17.67 -7.69 12.49
C MET A 21 17.53 -6.19 12.73
N ASP A 22 18.66 -5.51 12.74
CA ASP A 22 18.78 -4.05 12.76
C ASP A 22 18.32 -3.47 11.40
N ASP A 23 17.62 -2.33 11.39
CA ASP A 23 17.12 -1.64 10.18
C ASP A 23 18.21 -1.31 9.14
N SER A 24 19.48 -1.35 9.54
CA SER A 24 20.63 -1.17 8.63
C SER A 24 20.87 -2.41 7.75
N ASP A 25 20.44 -3.59 8.18
CA ASP A 25 20.63 -4.85 7.44
C ASP A 25 19.61 -5.03 6.33
N ARG A 26 18.44 -4.42 6.46
CA ARG A 26 17.37 -4.46 5.43
C ARG A 26 17.79 -3.84 4.09
N LYS A 27 18.70 -2.86 4.10
CA LYS A 27 19.10 -2.12 2.89
C LYS A 27 20.22 -2.76 2.08
N ASN A 28 20.87 -3.82 2.57
CA ASN A 28 22.05 -4.41 1.93
C ASN A 28 21.85 -5.86 1.45
N GLY A 29 20.65 -6.44 1.53
CA GLY A 29 20.42 -7.84 1.18
C GLY A 29 21.27 -8.81 2.01
N GLN A 30 21.69 -8.44 3.21
CA GLN A 30 22.58 -9.25 4.03
C GLN A 30 21.90 -10.56 4.44
N GLY A 31 20.62 -10.51 4.84
CA GLY A 31 19.84 -11.70 5.16
C GLY A 31 19.68 -12.65 3.98
N VAL A 32 19.40 -12.12 2.78
CA VAL A 32 19.32 -12.91 1.54
C VAL A 32 20.66 -13.56 1.22
N ARG A 33 21.76 -12.81 1.33
CA ARG A 33 23.12 -13.33 1.10
C ARG A 33 23.48 -14.45 2.07
N GLU A 34 23.13 -14.30 3.34
CA GLU A 34 23.36 -15.32 4.37
C GLU A 34 22.55 -16.58 4.13
N LEU A 35 21.26 -16.46 3.75
CA LEU A 35 20.42 -17.60 3.39
C LEU A 35 21.02 -18.36 2.22
N ILE A 36 21.42 -17.69 1.14
CA ILE A 36 22.05 -18.37 -0.02
C ILE A 36 23.39 -19.01 0.35
N ARG A 37 24.20 -18.35 1.18
CA ARG A 37 25.46 -18.93 1.65
C ARG A 37 25.27 -20.15 2.52
N GLN A 38 24.23 -20.14 3.35
CA GLN A 38 23.96 -21.24 4.28
C GLN A 38 23.33 -22.44 3.57
N TYR A 39 22.36 -22.22 2.69
CA TYR A 39 21.52 -23.29 2.14
C TYR A 39 21.87 -23.66 0.70
N GLY A 40 22.48 -22.76 -0.10
CA GLY A 40 22.87 -23.03 -1.48
C GLY A 40 21.69 -23.34 -2.39
N ALA A 41 21.76 -24.45 -3.12
CA ALA A 41 20.68 -24.93 -3.98
C ALA A 41 19.61 -25.64 -3.15
N CYS A 42 18.48 -24.98 -2.92
CA CYS A 42 17.36 -25.54 -2.18
C CYS A 42 16.04 -24.85 -2.57
N ASP A 43 14.92 -25.42 -2.12
CA ASP A 43 13.64 -24.70 -2.12
C ASP A 43 13.64 -23.70 -0.95
N TYR A 44 13.51 -22.42 -1.27
CA TYR A 44 13.53 -21.33 -0.29
C TYR A 44 12.16 -21.00 0.28
N ASP A 45 11.05 -21.38 -0.36
CA ASP A 45 9.71 -21.03 0.08
C ASP A 45 9.42 -21.41 1.54
N PRO A 46 9.84 -22.60 2.05
CA PRO A 46 9.69 -22.93 3.46
C PRO A 46 10.53 -22.07 4.42
N LEU A 47 11.65 -21.51 3.96
CA LEU A 47 12.61 -20.76 4.76
C LEU A 47 12.26 -19.28 4.88
N ILE A 48 11.57 -18.73 3.88
CA ILE A 48 11.28 -17.29 3.81
C ILE A 48 10.05 -16.87 4.60
N SER A 49 9.25 -17.82 5.10
CA SER A 49 8.05 -17.53 5.89
C SER A 49 8.33 -16.67 7.13
N ASP A 50 9.53 -16.76 7.70
CA ASP A 50 9.96 -16.00 8.88
C ASP A 50 11.03 -14.93 8.54
N ALA A 51 11.51 -14.87 7.28
CA ALA A 51 12.67 -14.08 6.89
C ALA A 51 12.35 -12.68 6.32
N GLY A 52 11.07 -12.29 6.31
CA GLY A 52 10.64 -10.96 5.88
C GLY A 52 10.57 -10.77 4.37
N TYR A 53 10.24 -9.52 3.97
CA TYR A 53 9.94 -9.22 2.56
C TYR A 53 11.14 -9.33 1.62
N GLU A 54 12.34 -8.96 2.04
CA GLU A 54 13.52 -9.08 1.16
C GLU A 54 13.78 -10.51 0.72
N ALA A 55 13.69 -11.46 1.66
CA ALA A 55 13.83 -12.86 1.33
C ALA A 55 12.69 -13.33 0.41
N PHE A 56 11.46 -12.93 0.67
CA PHE A 56 10.32 -13.17 -0.22
C PHE A 56 10.58 -12.61 -1.62
N TYR A 57 10.94 -11.34 -1.72
CA TYR A 57 11.16 -10.65 -2.99
C TYR A 57 12.26 -11.31 -3.85
N HIS A 58 13.34 -11.74 -3.23
CA HIS A 58 14.51 -12.28 -3.95
C HIS A 58 14.53 -13.80 -4.10
N LEU A 59 13.80 -14.54 -3.26
CA LEU A 59 13.96 -16.00 -3.18
C LEU A 59 12.68 -16.78 -3.44
N SER A 60 11.49 -16.16 -3.27
CA SER A 60 10.21 -16.87 -3.41
C SER A 60 9.89 -17.29 -4.83
N SER A 61 9.38 -18.51 -4.98
CA SER A 61 8.82 -19.00 -6.24
C SER A 61 7.54 -18.25 -6.68
N LEU A 62 6.85 -17.53 -5.78
CA LEU A 62 5.68 -16.72 -6.14
C LEU A 62 6.03 -15.58 -7.11
N ARG A 63 7.30 -15.17 -7.16
CA ARG A 63 7.82 -14.22 -8.16
C ARG A 63 7.65 -14.73 -9.58
N HIS A 64 7.70 -16.04 -9.79
CA HIS A 64 7.52 -16.68 -11.09
C HIS A 64 6.14 -16.39 -11.71
N ALA A 65 5.14 -16.04 -10.90
CA ALA A 65 3.82 -15.65 -11.37
C ALA A 65 3.83 -14.55 -12.44
N LEU A 66 4.86 -13.69 -12.43
CA LEU A 66 4.99 -12.63 -13.43
C LEU A 66 5.05 -13.14 -14.87
N LEU A 67 5.66 -14.32 -15.11
CA LEU A 67 5.92 -14.84 -16.45
C LEU A 67 5.58 -16.33 -16.63
N SER A 68 5.20 -17.05 -15.58
CA SER A 68 4.90 -18.51 -15.67
C SER A 68 3.73 -18.86 -16.59
N TRP A 69 2.87 -17.90 -16.88
CA TRP A 69 1.69 -17.99 -17.76
C TRP A 69 2.04 -17.88 -19.25
N TYR A 70 3.24 -17.37 -19.59
CA TYR A 70 3.60 -17.10 -20.98
C TYR A 70 3.98 -18.41 -21.69
N PRO A 71 3.54 -18.65 -22.94
CA PRO A 71 3.76 -19.90 -23.67
C PRO A 71 5.17 -19.95 -24.27
N PHE A 72 6.20 -20.07 -23.43
CA PHE A 72 7.58 -20.18 -23.86
C PHE A 72 7.87 -21.49 -24.58
N GLN A 73 8.78 -21.43 -25.56
CA GLN A 73 9.32 -22.62 -26.24
C GLN A 73 10.53 -23.14 -25.48
N LYS A 74 10.52 -24.42 -25.13
CA LYS A 74 11.56 -25.06 -24.27
C LYS A 74 12.97 -24.96 -24.85
N GLU A 75 13.10 -25.07 -26.16
CA GLU A 75 14.40 -25.07 -26.85
C GLU A 75 14.95 -23.65 -27.11
N ALA A 76 14.28 -22.64 -26.68
CA ALA A 76 14.70 -21.25 -26.85
C ALA A 76 15.93 -20.92 -26.01
N SER A 77 16.80 -20.06 -26.54
CA SER A 77 17.95 -19.48 -25.84
C SER A 77 17.58 -18.22 -25.09
N VAL A 78 18.04 -18.07 -23.87
CA VAL A 78 17.62 -17.03 -22.94
C VAL A 78 18.81 -16.28 -22.36
N LEU A 79 18.68 -14.96 -22.28
CA LEU A 79 19.58 -14.09 -21.51
C LEU A 79 18.76 -13.27 -20.50
N GLU A 80 19.05 -13.48 -19.23
CA GLU A 80 18.57 -12.63 -18.14
C GLU A 80 19.63 -11.55 -17.86
N ILE A 81 19.22 -10.29 -17.82
CA ILE A 81 20.10 -9.15 -17.57
C ILE A 81 19.82 -8.63 -16.15
N SER A 82 20.87 -8.52 -15.34
CA SER A 82 20.81 -8.16 -13.92
C SER A 82 19.98 -9.17 -13.11
N GLY A 83 20.42 -10.42 -13.11
CA GLY A 83 19.74 -11.53 -12.43
C GLY A 83 19.62 -11.36 -10.90
N GLY A 84 20.40 -10.48 -10.30
CA GLY A 84 20.38 -10.18 -8.88
C GLY A 84 20.66 -11.39 -8.00
N TYR A 85 19.71 -11.80 -7.18
CA TYR A 85 19.79 -13.02 -6.37
C TYR A 85 19.00 -14.19 -6.98
N GLY A 86 18.55 -14.08 -8.24
CA GLY A 86 17.89 -15.14 -8.99
C GLY A 86 16.39 -15.28 -8.75
N ALA A 87 15.69 -14.16 -8.49
CA ALA A 87 14.25 -14.17 -8.25
C ALA A 87 13.45 -14.77 -9.41
N MET A 88 13.87 -14.51 -10.65
CA MET A 88 13.25 -15.03 -11.88
C MET A 88 14.06 -16.15 -12.54
N THR A 89 15.34 -16.26 -12.24
CA THR A 89 16.26 -17.25 -12.82
C THR A 89 15.74 -18.69 -12.66
N GLY A 90 15.13 -19.01 -11.51
CA GLY A 90 14.53 -20.33 -11.25
C GLY A 90 13.46 -20.69 -12.29
N LEU A 91 12.55 -19.76 -12.61
CA LEU A 91 11.55 -19.97 -13.64
C LEU A 91 12.17 -20.25 -15.01
N TYR A 92 13.22 -19.50 -15.37
CA TYR A 92 13.86 -19.67 -16.67
C TYR A 92 14.54 -21.04 -16.78
N LEU A 93 15.19 -21.51 -15.71
CA LEU A 93 15.79 -22.84 -15.65
C LEU A 93 14.75 -23.99 -15.74
N GLU A 94 13.54 -23.77 -15.23
CA GLU A 94 12.42 -24.72 -15.38
C GLU A 94 11.86 -24.75 -16.80
N ARG A 95 11.88 -23.62 -17.51
CA ARG A 95 11.21 -23.45 -18.80
C ARG A 95 12.12 -23.66 -20.00
N PHE A 96 13.43 -23.43 -19.86
CA PHE A 96 14.37 -23.41 -20.97
C PHE A 96 15.55 -24.37 -20.75
N SER A 97 16.06 -24.92 -21.83
CA SER A 97 17.20 -25.84 -21.79
C SER A 97 18.56 -25.13 -21.65
N LYS A 98 18.65 -23.85 -22.05
CA LYS A 98 19.86 -23.02 -21.92
C LYS A 98 19.51 -21.64 -21.38
N VAL A 99 20.07 -21.29 -20.24
CA VAL A 99 19.88 -19.99 -19.57
C VAL A 99 21.22 -19.34 -19.30
N THR A 100 21.40 -18.12 -19.78
CA THR A 100 22.57 -17.28 -19.47
C THR A 100 22.10 -16.11 -18.61
N VAL A 101 22.82 -15.77 -17.56
CA VAL A 101 22.59 -14.60 -16.71
C VAL A 101 23.76 -13.65 -16.81
N LEU A 102 23.48 -12.39 -17.09
CA LEU A 102 24.43 -11.30 -17.04
C LEU A 102 24.27 -10.55 -15.73
N GLU A 103 25.30 -10.52 -14.89
CA GLU A 103 25.27 -9.84 -13.59
C GLU A 103 26.56 -9.01 -13.41
N GLU A 104 26.39 -7.73 -13.14
CA GLU A 104 27.52 -6.79 -12.98
C GLU A 104 28.18 -6.87 -11.61
N ASP A 105 27.41 -7.20 -10.56
CA ASP A 105 27.94 -7.36 -9.20
C ASP A 105 28.53 -8.75 -9.02
N ALA A 106 29.86 -8.83 -8.88
CA ALA A 106 30.58 -10.09 -8.69
C ALA A 106 30.09 -10.90 -7.47
N GLY A 107 29.66 -10.21 -6.39
CA GLY A 107 29.10 -10.88 -5.21
C GLY A 107 27.73 -11.51 -5.46
N LYS A 108 26.86 -10.84 -6.24
CA LYS A 108 25.57 -11.41 -6.68
C LYS A 108 25.82 -12.56 -7.67
N ALA A 109 26.77 -12.41 -8.61
CA ALA A 109 27.13 -13.45 -9.55
C ALA A 109 27.65 -14.73 -8.86
N GLU A 110 28.46 -14.60 -7.81
CA GLU A 110 28.90 -15.75 -6.98
C GLU A 110 27.70 -16.43 -6.29
N LEU A 111 26.77 -15.63 -5.74
CA LEU A 111 25.59 -16.16 -5.07
C LEU A 111 24.61 -16.84 -6.03
N LEU A 112 24.46 -16.33 -7.25
CA LEU A 112 23.70 -16.98 -8.32
C LEU A 112 24.27 -18.36 -8.64
N ARG A 113 25.59 -18.47 -8.87
CA ARG A 113 26.27 -19.77 -9.12
C ARG A 113 26.08 -20.73 -7.94
N ARG A 114 26.07 -20.23 -6.72
CA ARG A 114 25.86 -21.05 -5.53
C ARG A 114 24.40 -21.51 -5.38
N ARG A 115 23.43 -20.61 -5.61
CA ARG A 115 22.00 -20.91 -5.53
C ARG A 115 21.58 -21.94 -6.58
N PHE A 116 22.15 -21.88 -7.76
CA PHE A 116 21.81 -22.76 -8.88
C PHE A 116 22.95 -23.71 -9.25
N SER A 117 23.76 -24.13 -8.27
CA SER A 117 24.95 -25.01 -8.48
C SER A 117 24.63 -26.33 -9.16
N ASP A 118 23.43 -26.86 -9.00
CA ASP A 118 23.00 -28.15 -9.52
C ASP A 118 22.33 -28.03 -10.90
N THR A 119 22.44 -26.84 -11.55
CA THR A 119 21.82 -26.58 -12.85
C THR A 119 22.83 -26.19 -13.91
N CYS A 120 22.37 -26.09 -15.17
CA CYS A 120 23.19 -25.66 -16.32
C CYS A 120 23.17 -24.13 -16.50
N LEU A 121 23.10 -23.34 -15.40
CA LEU A 121 23.13 -21.89 -15.45
C LEU A 121 24.52 -21.38 -15.86
N ASP A 122 24.56 -20.53 -16.88
CA ASP A 122 25.77 -19.79 -17.27
C ASP A 122 25.69 -18.37 -16.71
N VAL A 123 26.61 -17.99 -15.80
CA VAL A 123 26.65 -16.67 -15.17
C VAL A 123 27.88 -15.89 -15.62
N ILE A 124 27.65 -14.80 -16.33
CA ILE A 124 28.69 -13.92 -16.90
C ILE A 124 28.74 -12.62 -16.08
N GLU A 125 29.93 -12.32 -15.54
CA GLU A 125 30.17 -11.09 -14.79
C GLU A 125 30.48 -9.95 -15.75
N SER A 126 29.46 -9.17 -16.11
CA SER A 126 29.62 -8.00 -16.98
C SER A 126 28.42 -7.06 -16.88
N SER A 127 28.62 -5.78 -17.15
CA SER A 127 27.50 -4.89 -17.44
C SER A 127 26.98 -5.10 -18.85
N VAL A 128 25.73 -4.68 -19.11
CA VAL A 128 25.12 -4.84 -20.43
C VAL A 128 25.85 -4.06 -21.53
N GLU A 129 26.49 -2.95 -21.18
CA GLU A 129 27.25 -2.13 -22.13
C GLU A 129 28.61 -2.73 -22.51
N MET A 130 29.18 -3.52 -21.62
CA MET A 130 30.49 -4.15 -21.81
C MET A 130 30.38 -5.58 -22.33
N PHE A 131 29.16 -6.09 -22.42
CA PHE A 131 28.93 -7.47 -22.85
C PHE A 131 29.04 -7.61 -24.37
N GLU A 132 30.13 -8.19 -24.82
CA GLU A 132 30.36 -8.52 -26.21
C GLU A 132 30.17 -10.02 -26.48
N THR A 133 29.26 -10.36 -27.39
CA THR A 133 28.99 -11.74 -27.80
C THR A 133 28.52 -11.81 -29.25
N GLN A 134 28.81 -12.96 -29.88
CA GLN A 134 28.24 -13.32 -31.17
C GLN A 134 26.94 -14.11 -31.06
N GLU A 135 26.62 -14.58 -29.85
CA GLU A 135 25.34 -15.26 -29.59
C GLU A 135 24.17 -14.31 -29.72
N ARG A 136 23.02 -14.85 -30.12
CA ARG A 136 21.75 -14.15 -30.20
C ARG A 136 20.71 -14.99 -29.51
N TYR A 137 19.80 -14.33 -28.78
CA TYR A 137 18.87 -14.98 -27.90
C TYR A 137 17.44 -14.86 -28.43
N ASP A 138 16.65 -15.90 -28.20
CA ASP A 138 15.21 -15.88 -28.50
C ASP A 138 14.46 -14.97 -27.51
N PHE A 139 14.86 -15.00 -26.23
CA PHE A 139 14.29 -14.18 -25.19
C PHE A 139 15.36 -13.46 -24.39
N LEU A 140 15.12 -12.17 -24.16
CA LEU A 140 15.84 -11.36 -23.20
C LEU A 140 14.87 -10.96 -22.06
N PHE A 141 15.36 -11.04 -20.82
CA PHE A 141 14.61 -10.61 -19.65
C PHE A 141 15.36 -9.50 -18.93
N LEU A 142 14.69 -8.37 -18.72
CA LEU A 142 15.20 -7.21 -18.01
C LEU A 142 14.09 -6.74 -17.06
N ILE A 143 14.03 -7.36 -15.86
CA ILE A 143 12.91 -7.23 -14.93
C ILE A 143 13.38 -6.51 -13.67
N ASP A 144 12.86 -5.28 -13.44
CA ASP A 144 13.12 -4.46 -12.25
C ASP A 144 14.61 -4.29 -11.92
N ALA A 145 15.43 -4.15 -12.96
CA ALA A 145 16.87 -4.05 -12.85
C ALA A 145 17.31 -2.61 -12.56
N ASP A 146 18.28 -2.43 -11.69
CA ASP A 146 18.83 -1.11 -11.30
C ASP A 146 19.23 -0.24 -12.50
N VAL A 147 19.72 -0.87 -13.58
CA VAL A 147 20.12 -0.17 -14.80
C VAL A 147 18.97 0.61 -15.45
N LEU A 148 17.71 0.16 -15.26
CA LEU A 148 16.50 0.83 -15.79
C LEU A 148 16.21 2.15 -15.09
N TYR A 149 16.71 2.35 -13.90
CA TYR A 149 16.45 3.54 -13.06
C TYR A 149 17.67 4.47 -12.94
N THR A 150 18.84 3.96 -13.29
CA THR A 150 20.10 4.70 -13.17
C THR A 150 20.63 5.24 -14.51
N LYS A 151 20.13 4.70 -15.63
CA LYS A 151 20.55 5.09 -16.99
C LYS A 151 19.36 5.47 -17.86
N PRO A 152 19.57 6.29 -18.94
CA PRO A 152 18.50 6.58 -19.90
C PRO A 152 18.01 5.29 -20.57
N LEU A 153 16.70 5.03 -20.48
CA LEU A 153 16.10 3.78 -20.97
C LEU A 153 16.40 3.52 -22.46
N GLU A 154 16.36 4.57 -23.30
CA GLU A 154 16.68 4.45 -24.72
C GLU A 154 18.11 3.91 -24.95
N GLN A 155 19.07 4.33 -24.12
CA GLN A 155 20.44 3.83 -24.20
C GLN A 155 20.50 2.34 -23.85
N VAL A 156 19.85 1.91 -22.76
CA VAL A 156 19.80 0.51 -22.35
C VAL A 156 19.17 -0.34 -23.44
N LEU A 157 18.04 0.07 -24.01
CA LEU A 157 17.34 -0.63 -25.08
C LEU A 157 18.20 -0.77 -26.36
N ARG A 158 19.01 0.24 -26.69
CA ARG A 158 19.96 0.16 -27.81
C ARG A 158 21.10 -0.83 -27.58
N CYS A 159 21.53 -1.01 -26.33
CA CYS A 159 22.55 -2.02 -25.98
C CYS A 159 21.99 -3.44 -26.05
N VAL A 160 20.74 -3.67 -25.63
CA VAL A 160 20.15 -5.01 -25.58
C VAL A 160 19.58 -5.49 -26.93
N LYS A 161 19.08 -4.59 -27.77
CA LYS A 161 18.48 -4.93 -29.07
C LYS A 161 19.36 -5.83 -29.94
N PRO A 162 20.68 -5.55 -30.11
CA PRO A 162 21.57 -6.39 -30.94
C PRO A 162 21.77 -7.82 -30.41
N LEU A 163 21.42 -8.10 -29.15
CA LEU A 163 21.53 -9.43 -28.56
C LEU A 163 20.35 -10.33 -28.93
N LEU A 164 19.26 -9.79 -29.49
CA LEU A 164 18.08 -10.55 -29.92
C LEU A 164 18.30 -11.19 -31.30
N LYS A 165 17.69 -12.36 -31.49
CA LYS A 165 17.43 -12.91 -32.83
C LYS A 165 16.41 -12.04 -33.58
N GLU A 166 16.24 -12.28 -34.86
CA GLU A 166 15.32 -11.52 -35.73
C GLU A 166 13.87 -11.57 -35.21
N ASP A 167 13.41 -12.75 -34.76
CA ASP A 167 12.10 -12.95 -34.14
C ASP A 167 12.13 -12.92 -32.58
N GLY A 168 13.27 -12.52 -32.01
CA GLY A 168 13.49 -12.52 -30.58
C GLY A 168 12.65 -11.47 -29.85
N ARG A 169 12.43 -11.69 -28.55
CA ARG A 169 11.58 -10.86 -27.71
C ARG A 169 12.31 -10.40 -26.45
N LEU A 170 12.18 -9.14 -26.12
CA LEU A 170 12.60 -8.57 -24.84
C LEU A 170 11.39 -8.41 -23.94
N PHE A 171 11.44 -9.03 -22.76
CA PHE A 171 10.54 -8.73 -21.65
C PHE A 171 11.19 -7.69 -20.75
N LEU A 172 10.59 -6.51 -20.76
CA LEU A 172 11.01 -5.36 -19.94
C LEU A 172 10.01 -5.16 -18.81
N GLY A 173 10.45 -5.37 -17.58
CA GLY A 173 9.63 -5.14 -16.38
C GLY A 173 10.07 -3.87 -15.65
N ILE A 174 9.17 -2.91 -15.41
CA ILE A 174 9.51 -1.61 -14.86
C ILE A 174 8.40 -1.06 -13.95
N ARG A 175 8.81 -0.39 -12.87
CA ARG A 175 7.90 0.29 -11.93
C ARG A 175 7.36 1.58 -12.53
N ASN A 176 6.20 1.98 -12.07
CA ASN A 176 5.48 3.16 -12.54
C ASN A 176 5.50 4.29 -11.51
N LYS A 177 5.96 5.49 -11.88
CA LYS A 177 5.93 6.66 -11.00
C LYS A 177 4.51 7.07 -10.58
N ASP A 178 3.52 6.82 -11.45
CA ASP A 178 2.12 7.19 -11.23
C ASP A 178 1.29 6.02 -10.66
N ALA A 179 1.96 5.04 -10.03
CA ALA A 179 1.31 3.86 -9.48
C ALA A 179 0.30 4.20 -8.38
N PHE A 180 -0.85 3.51 -8.39
CA PHE A 180 -1.89 3.75 -7.39
C PHE A 180 -1.41 3.47 -5.95
N LYS A 181 -0.45 2.57 -5.74
CA LYS A 181 0.13 2.29 -4.41
C LYS A 181 0.80 3.52 -3.79
N TYR A 182 1.52 4.30 -4.58
CA TYR A 182 2.18 5.51 -4.08
C TYR A 182 1.18 6.61 -3.69
N GLU A 183 0.02 6.65 -4.35
CA GLU A 183 -1.06 7.54 -3.94
C GLU A 183 -1.74 7.10 -2.64
N CYS A 184 -1.63 5.83 -2.30
CA CYS A 184 -2.08 5.31 -1.02
C CYS A 184 -1.08 5.58 0.11
N GLY A 185 0.13 6.04 -0.20
CA GLY A 185 1.20 6.30 0.76
C GLY A 185 2.19 5.14 0.91
N ALA A 186 2.18 4.17 -0.01
CA ALA A 186 3.23 3.17 -0.07
C ALA A 186 4.60 3.82 -0.26
N LEU A 187 5.63 3.25 0.35
CA LEU A 187 6.99 3.74 0.24
C LEU A 187 7.62 3.26 -1.07
N ASP A 188 8.34 4.17 -1.73
CA ASP A 188 9.24 3.81 -2.81
C ASP A 188 10.56 3.28 -2.23
N GLU A 189 11.07 2.17 -2.73
CA GLU A 189 12.27 1.51 -2.20
C GLU A 189 13.53 2.36 -2.29
N TYR A 190 13.58 3.32 -3.22
CA TYR A 190 14.74 4.21 -3.40
C TYR A 190 14.63 5.47 -2.53
N VAL A 191 13.44 6.01 -2.39
CA VAL A 191 13.19 7.28 -1.71
C VAL A 191 12.83 7.07 -0.25
N MET A 192 12.12 5.98 0.07
CA MET A 192 11.62 5.66 1.41
C MET A 192 10.80 6.80 2.03
N GLU A 193 10.07 7.53 1.20
CA GLU A 193 9.16 8.59 1.61
C GLU A 193 7.80 8.40 0.93
N PRO A 194 6.68 8.58 1.64
CA PRO A 194 5.35 8.46 1.05
C PRO A 194 5.10 9.56 0.02
N PHE A 195 4.35 9.24 -1.02
CA PHE A 195 3.96 10.15 -2.11
C PHE A 195 5.12 10.72 -2.94
N GLN A 196 6.29 10.13 -2.86
CA GLN A 196 7.45 10.54 -3.64
C GLN A 196 7.97 9.37 -4.48
N THR A 197 8.11 9.60 -5.78
CA THR A 197 8.65 8.66 -6.74
C THR A 197 9.70 9.39 -7.57
N GLN A 198 10.95 9.34 -7.13
CA GLN A 198 12.05 9.91 -7.90
C GLN A 198 12.67 8.83 -8.79
N MET A 199 13.02 9.19 -10.01
CA MET A 199 13.71 8.34 -11.00
C MET A 199 12.85 7.27 -11.68
N LEU A 200 11.59 7.08 -11.31
CA LEU A 200 10.73 6.13 -12.01
C LEU A 200 10.15 6.76 -13.29
N PRO A 201 10.07 6.02 -14.41
CA PRO A 201 9.37 6.47 -15.61
C PRO A 201 7.86 6.26 -15.47
N ASP A 202 7.09 6.94 -16.31
CA ASP A 202 5.71 6.54 -16.58
C ASP A 202 5.64 5.61 -17.82
N ARG A 203 4.45 5.04 -18.04
CA ARG A 203 4.22 4.15 -19.19
C ARG A 203 4.54 4.81 -20.53
N ARG A 204 4.21 6.08 -20.71
CA ARG A 204 4.39 6.82 -21.98
C ARG A 204 5.86 7.05 -22.28
N ASP A 205 6.64 7.36 -21.25
CA ASP A 205 8.10 7.50 -21.38
C ASP A 205 8.72 6.20 -21.91
N VAL A 206 8.26 5.05 -21.37
CA VAL A 206 8.75 3.73 -21.79
C VAL A 206 8.30 3.40 -23.20
N GLU A 207 7.01 3.56 -23.54
CA GLU A 207 6.49 3.32 -24.88
C GLU A 207 7.17 4.22 -25.94
N GLN A 208 7.45 5.48 -25.59
CA GLN A 208 8.15 6.40 -26.49
C GLN A 208 9.61 5.97 -26.72
N ALA A 209 10.32 5.55 -25.66
CA ALA A 209 11.70 5.08 -25.81
C ALA A 209 11.75 3.77 -26.60
N ALA A 210 10.87 2.81 -26.26
CA ALA A 210 10.79 1.52 -26.93
C ALA A 210 10.37 1.65 -28.41
N GLY A 211 9.40 2.50 -28.75
CA GLY A 211 8.90 2.70 -30.11
C GLY A 211 9.91 3.27 -31.09
N LYS A 212 11.01 3.89 -30.60
CA LYS A 212 12.14 4.29 -31.45
C LYS A 212 13.03 3.12 -31.87
N ILE A 213 12.90 1.97 -31.22
CA ILE A 213 13.85 0.84 -31.29
C ILE A 213 13.15 -0.43 -31.78
N PHE A 214 11.95 -0.72 -31.31
CA PHE A 214 11.16 -1.91 -31.60
C PHE A 214 9.89 -1.56 -32.38
N ALA A 215 9.52 -2.44 -33.32
CA ALA A 215 8.33 -2.26 -34.14
C ALA A 215 7.03 -2.67 -33.44
N GLN A 216 7.11 -3.60 -32.47
CA GLN A 216 5.98 -4.13 -31.73
C GLN A 216 6.17 -3.89 -30.23
N ILE A 217 5.15 -3.39 -29.59
CA ILE A 217 5.09 -3.16 -28.13
C ILE A 217 3.77 -3.74 -27.62
N GLN A 218 3.84 -4.78 -26.81
CA GLN A 218 2.69 -5.29 -26.08
C GLN A 218 2.89 -4.96 -24.60
N THR A 219 1.89 -4.32 -23.99
CA THR A 219 1.93 -3.93 -22.57
C THR A 219 1.02 -4.84 -21.76
N TYR A 220 1.56 -5.44 -20.72
CA TYR A 220 0.85 -6.21 -19.70
C TYR A 220 0.90 -5.48 -18.37
N LEU A 221 -0.19 -5.58 -17.61
CA LEU A 221 -0.33 -5.00 -16.27
C LEU A 221 -0.41 -6.16 -15.27
N PRO A 222 0.67 -6.47 -14.55
CA PRO A 222 0.64 -7.42 -13.45
C PRO A 222 -0.13 -6.83 -12.26
N LEU A 223 -1.19 -7.48 -11.83
CA LEU A 223 -2.05 -7.03 -10.75
C LEU A 223 -1.98 -7.98 -9.55
N PRO A 224 -1.93 -7.49 -8.31
CA PRO A 224 -1.83 -6.06 -7.94
C PRO A 224 -0.44 -5.49 -8.16
N ASP A 225 0.60 -6.34 -8.15
CA ASP A 225 2.00 -5.98 -8.30
C ASP A 225 2.81 -7.15 -8.90
N PHE A 226 4.00 -6.87 -9.41
CA PHE A 226 4.88 -7.85 -10.04
C PHE A 226 5.56 -8.81 -9.06
N SER A 227 5.65 -8.43 -7.78
CA SER A 227 6.26 -9.27 -6.75
C SER A 227 5.42 -10.52 -6.43
N PHE A 228 4.12 -10.44 -6.59
CA PHE A 228 3.18 -11.56 -6.59
C PHE A 228 2.00 -11.23 -7.49
N ALA A 229 2.17 -11.42 -8.78
CA ALA A 229 1.10 -11.20 -9.76
C ALA A 229 0.03 -12.29 -9.63
N GLN A 230 -1.20 -11.89 -9.32
CA GLN A 230 -2.35 -12.78 -9.23
C GLN A 230 -3.17 -12.76 -10.52
N MET A 231 -2.97 -11.70 -11.30
CA MET A 231 -3.57 -11.55 -12.63
C MET A 231 -2.66 -10.72 -13.51
N ILE A 232 -2.56 -11.10 -14.77
CA ILE A 232 -1.93 -10.31 -15.83
C ILE A 232 -3.03 -9.88 -16.78
N VAL A 233 -3.09 -8.61 -17.12
CA VAL A 233 -4.10 -8.10 -18.05
C VAL A 233 -3.48 -7.20 -19.11
N THR A 234 -4.15 -7.07 -20.25
CA THR A 234 -3.83 -6.07 -21.25
C THR A 234 -4.89 -4.97 -21.23
N GLN A 235 -4.61 -3.86 -21.91
CA GLN A 235 -5.57 -2.77 -22.05
C GLN A 235 -6.86 -3.22 -22.74
N GLU A 236 -6.78 -4.21 -23.61
CA GLU A 236 -7.92 -4.70 -24.39
C GLU A 236 -8.86 -5.59 -23.56
N ASP A 237 -8.35 -6.15 -22.48
CA ASP A 237 -9.08 -7.10 -21.64
C ASP A 237 -8.94 -6.75 -20.16
N LEU A 238 -9.33 -5.51 -19.84
CA LEU A 238 -9.36 -5.07 -18.44
C LEU A 238 -10.47 -5.81 -17.68
N PRO A 239 -10.22 -6.19 -16.42
CA PRO A 239 -11.23 -6.79 -15.59
C PRO A 239 -12.38 -5.80 -15.33
N GLN A 240 -13.60 -6.33 -15.27
CA GLN A 240 -14.77 -5.59 -14.84
C GLN A 240 -14.80 -5.46 -13.31
N GLU A 241 -15.72 -4.66 -12.77
CA GLU A 241 -15.96 -4.56 -11.33
C GLU A 241 -16.06 -5.93 -10.64
N GLY A 242 -15.64 -6.01 -9.38
CA GLY A 242 -15.71 -7.22 -8.56
C GLY A 242 -14.45 -8.10 -8.62
N ILE A 243 -13.48 -7.77 -9.46
CA ILE A 243 -12.26 -8.57 -9.55
C ILE A 243 -11.29 -8.34 -8.38
N GLN A 244 -11.41 -7.19 -7.69
CA GLN A 244 -10.71 -6.93 -6.44
C GLN A 244 -11.04 -7.95 -5.35
N ASP A 245 -12.14 -8.70 -5.49
CA ASP A 245 -12.46 -9.81 -4.59
C ASP A 245 -11.58 -11.05 -4.84
N ARG A 246 -10.90 -11.11 -5.98
CA ARG A 246 -10.03 -12.22 -6.41
C ARG A 246 -8.56 -11.93 -6.26
N ILE A 247 -8.18 -10.67 -6.26
CA ILE A 247 -6.81 -10.20 -6.06
C ILE A 247 -6.77 -9.30 -4.84
N PHE A 248 -5.67 -9.32 -4.11
CA PHE A 248 -5.48 -8.48 -2.94
C PHE A 248 -4.14 -7.78 -3.03
N CYS A 249 -4.15 -6.49 -2.69
CA CYS A 249 -2.94 -5.71 -2.54
C CYS A 249 -2.27 -6.04 -1.21
N PHE A 250 -0.95 -5.96 -1.17
CA PHE A 250 -0.18 -6.13 0.05
C PHE A 250 0.98 -5.15 0.05
N ASP A 251 1.21 -4.52 1.20
CA ASP A 251 2.38 -3.68 1.42
C ASP A 251 3.27 -4.33 2.47
N PRO A 252 4.49 -4.74 2.07
CA PRO A 252 5.41 -5.42 2.97
C PRO A 252 6.23 -4.48 3.85
N PHE A 253 6.21 -3.16 3.59
CA PHE A 253 7.11 -2.19 4.21
C PHE A 253 6.55 -1.53 5.47
N GLU A 254 5.37 -1.94 5.96
CA GLU A 254 4.65 -1.23 7.02
C GLU A 254 4.54 0.29 6.69
N SER A 255 4.29 0.58 5.41
CA SER A 255 4.13 1.94 4.90
C SER A 255 3.05 2.68 5.66
N PRO A 256 3.18 3.99 5.83
CA PRO A 256 2.11 4.80 6.39
C PRO A 256 0.97 4.97 5.38
N LEU A 257 0.28 3.87 5.05
CA LEU A 257 -0.83 3.89 4.11
C LEU A 257 -1.95 4.78 4.65
N TYR A 258 -2.35 5.77 3.84
CA TYR A 258 -3.42 6.73 4.16
C TYR A 258 -4.72 6.37 3.48
N ARG A 259 -4.66 5.42 2.54
CA ARG A 259 -5.79 4.95 1.77
C ARG A 259 -5.66 3.45 1.55
N ASN A 260 -6.78 2.74 1.50
CA ASN A 260 -6.80 1.32 1.19
C ASN A 260 -6.43 1.11 -0.29
N GLU A 261 -5.41 0.29 -0.54
CA GLU A 261 -4.94 0.00 -1.91
C GLU A 261 -5.95 -0.84 -2.70
N ASP A 262 -6.70 -1.75 -2.08
CA ASP A 262 -7.74 -2.52 -2.77
C ASP A 262 -8.86 -1.59 -3.27
N GLU A 263 -9.23 -0.57 -2.48
CA GLU A 263 -10.19 0.46 -2.90
C GLU A 263 -9.64 1.33 -4.04
N ALA A 264 -8.36 1.68 -3.98
CA ALA A 264 -7.70 2.48 -5.01
C ALA A 264 -7.60 1.70 -6.33
N LEU A 265 -7.25 0.42 -6.28
CA LEU A 265 -7.27 -0.49 -7.43
C LEU A 265 -8.68 -0.58 -8.01
N GLY A 266 -9.69 -0.84 -7.18
CA GLY A 266 -11.09 -0.89 -7.63
C GLY A 266 -11.54 0.40 -8.30
N GLN A 267 -11.15 1.56 -7.76
CA GLN A 267 -11.45 2.86 -8.37
C GLN A 267 -10.70 3.07 -9.69
N ALA A 268 -9.43 2.67 -9.79
CA ALA A 268 -8.66 2.77 -11.02
C ALA A 268 -9.25 1.90 -12.14
N LEU A 269 -9.76 0.71 -11.79
CA LEU A 269 -10.47 -0.17 -12.71
C LEU A 269 -11.80 0.46 -13.20
N ARG A 270 -12.65 0.93 -12.27
CA ARG A 270 -13.95 1.58 -12.63
C ARG A 270 -13.77 2.79 -13.50
N ASN A 271 -12.76 3.62 -13.22
CA ASN A 271 -12.49 4.84 -13.97
C ASN A 271 -11.69 4.60 -15.27
N GLY A 272 -11.28 3.35 -15.55
CA GLY A 272 -10.41 3.01 -16.68
C GLY A 272 -8.99 3.59 -16.60
N THR A 273 -8.58 4.10 -15.41
CA THR A 273 -7.28 4.72 -15.21
C THR A 273 -6.17 3.72 -14.87
N ILE A 274 -6.51 2.46 -14.62
CA ILE A 274 -5.54 1.40 -14.26
C ILE A 274 -4.43 1.28 -15.30
N ARG A 275 -4.71 1.57 -16.57
CA ARG A 275 -3.73 1.57 -17.65
C ARG A 275 -2.52 2.44 -17.36
N ASP A 276 -2.75 3.63 -16.81
CA ASP A 276 -1.69 4.61 -16.52
C ASP A 276 -1.24 4.56 -15.05
N ARG A 277 -1.95 3.79 -14.21
CA ARG A 277 -1.77 3.76 -12.75
C ARG A 277 -1.44 2.41 -12.16
N ALA A 278 -1.23 1.38 -12.99
CA ALA A 278 -0.76 0.09 -12.51
C ALA A 278 0.56 0.24 -11.74
N ASN A 279 0.78 -0.59 -10.72
CA ASN A 279 1.99 -0.53 -9.90
C ASN A 279 3.26 -0.87 -10.70
N PHE A 280 3.09 -1.69 -11.73
CA PHE A 280 4.18 -2.20 -12.55
C PHE A 280 3.71 -2.44 -13.99
N TYR A 281 4.63 -2.32 -14.94
CA TYR A 281 4.42 -2.67 -16.33
C TYR A 281 5.37 -3.78 -16.76
N LEU A 282 4.84 -4.75 -17.48
CA LEU A 282 5.62 -5.73 -18.22
C LEU A 282 5.40 -5.47 -19.72
N PHE A 283 6.45 -5.08 -20.41
CA PHE A 283 6.44 -4.86 -21.86
C PHE A 283 7.05 -6.06 -22.55
N GLU A 284 6.40 -6.55 -23.60
CA GLU A 284 6.96 -7.46 -24.58
C GLU A 284 7.31 -6.65 -25.81
N LEU A 285 8.60 -6.55 -26.12
CA LEU A 285 9.17 -5.75 -27.20
C LEU A 285 9.78 -6.64 -28.26
N SER A 286 9.42 -6.43 -29.54
CA SER A 286 9.94 -7.24 -30.66
C SER A 286 9.81 -6.49 -31.99
N ASP A 287 10.41 -7.04 -33.05
CA ASP A 287 10.18 -6.56 -34.40
C ASP A 287 9.13 -7.39 -35.14
N ALA A 288 8.88 -8.62 -34.71
CA ALA A 288 7.87 -9.49 -35.27
C ALA A 288 6.63 -9.59 -34.36
N PRO A 289 5.42 -9.68 -34.93
CA PRO A 289 4.21 -9.89 -34.11
C PRO A 289 4.25 -11.26 -33.41
N ALA A 290 3.60 -11.37 -32.25
CA ALA A 290 3.41 -12.64 -31.57
C ALA A 290 2.50 -13.55 -32.38
N ALA A 291 2.84 -14.85 -32.48
CA ALA A 291 2.01 -15.84 -33.16
C ALA A 291 0.62 -15.96 -32.49
N ARG A 292 0.57 -15.91 -31.16
CA ARG A 292 -0.64 -15.85 -30.35
C ARG A 292 -0.51 -14.75 -29.32
N GLN A 293 -1.54 -13.95 -29.16
CA GLN A 293 -1.54 -12.81 -28.23
C GLN A 293 -2.38 -13.13 -27.01
N VAL A 294 -1.75 -13.11 -25.86
CA VAL A 294 -2.43 -13.23 -24.57
C VAL A 294 -3.09 -11.90 -24.24
N THR A 295 -4.34 -11.94 -23.81
CA THR A 295 -5.09 -10.76 -23.36
C THR A 295 -5.23 -10.71 -21.85
N ARG A 296 -5.33 -11.89 -21.22
CA ARG A 296 -5.43 -12.03 -19.77
C ARG A 296 -4.84 -13.37 -19.31
N ALA A 297 -4.22 -13.38 -18.14
CA ALA A 297 -3.91 -14.59 -17.40
C ALA A 297 -4.34 -14.45 -15.95
N VAL A 298 -4.97 -15.47 -15.38
CA VAL A 298 -5.35 -15.56 -13.98
C VAL A 298 -4.51 -16.65 -13.34
N LEU A 299 -3.91 -16.35 -12.20
CA LEU A 299 -2.88 -17.17 -11.58
C LEU A 299 -3.28 -17.59 -10.17
N SER A 300 -3.02 -18.83 -9.81
CA SER A 300 -3.16 -19.38 -8.46
C SER A 300 -1.84 -20.02 -8.00
N SER A 301 -0.76 -19.25 -8.06
CA SER A 301 0.61 -19.71 -7.83
C SER A 301 0.89 -20.17 -6.40
N ASP A 302 0.03 -19.81 -5.44
CA ASP A 302 0.12 -20.13 -4.02
C ASP A 302 -0.45 -21.52 -3.65
N ARG A 303 -0.84 -22.35 -4.63
CA ARG A 303 -1.57 -23.59 -4.40
C ARG A 303 -0.73 -24.86 -4.61
N ASP A 304 0.58 -24.76 -4.52
CA ASP A 304 1.54 -25.87 -4.69
C ASP A 304 1.31 -26.71 -5.96
N GLU A 305 0.99 -28.00 -5.82
CA GLU A 305 0.69 -28.89 -6.94
C GLU A 305 -0.56 -28.49 -7.73
N ARG A 306 -1.44 -27.70 -7.13
CA ARG A 306 -2.65 -27.16 -7.75
C ARG A 306 -2.49 -25.70 -8.20
N ALA A 307 -1.25 -25.29 -8.44
CA ALA A 307 -0.96 -24.00 -9.02
C ALA A 307 -1.29 -23.99 -10.51
N TRP A 308 -2.21 -23.10 -10.91
CA TRP A 308 -2.69 -23.00 -12.29
C TRP A 308 -2.44 -21.63 -12.88
N ALA A 309 -2.30 -21.58 -14.21
CA ALA A 309 -2.50 -20.39 -15.02
C ALA A 309 -3.69 -20.62 -15.96
N THR A 310 -4.71 -19.76 -15.89
CA THR A 310 -5.80 -19.71 -16.88
C THR A 310 -5.53 -18.56 -17.82
N VAL A 311 -5.11 -18.86 -19.04
CA VAL A 311 -4.65 -17.90 -20.04
C VAL A 311 -5.71 -17.70 -21.11
N MET A 312 -6.07 -16.44 -21.37
CA MET A 312 -7.04 -16.03 -22.39
C MET A 312 -6.32 -15.40 -23.56
N PHE A 313 -6.65 -15.86 -24.76
CA PHE A 313 -6.05 -15.35 -25.98
C PHE A 313 -7.01 -14.47 -26.76
N ARG A 314 -6.45 -13.61 -27.64
CA ARG A 314 -7.22 -12.71 -28.49
C ARG A 314 -8.13 -13.45 -29.49
N ASP A 315 -7.78 -14.65 -29.89
CA ASP A 315 -8.58 -15.51 -30.77
C ASP A 315 -9.84 -16.07 -30.10
N GLY A 316 -10.03 -15.83 -28.80
CA GLY A 316 -11.16 -16.33 -28.02
C GLY A 316 -10.92 -17.72 -27.41
N THR A 317 -9.71 -18.25 -27.46
CA THR A 317 -9.32 -19.47 -26.78
C THR A 317 -8.97 -19.17 -25.31
N VAL A 318 -9.28 -20.09 -24.42
CA VAL A 318 -8.86 -20.10 -23.03
C VAL A 318 -8.12 -21.41 -22.75
N GLU A 319 -6.97 -21.31 -22.16
CA GLU A 319 -6.15 -22.46 -21.78
C GLU A 319 -5.91 -22.48 -20.27
N LYS A 320 -6.11 -23.64 -19.64
CA LYS A 320 -5.71 -23.85 -18.24
C LYS A 320 -4.50 -24.76 -18.19
N HIS A 321 -3.42 -24.25 -17.62
CA HIS A 321 -2.13 -24.90 -17.52
C HIS A 321 -1.76 -25.21 -16.07
N ALA A 322 -1.14 -26.37 -15.83
CA ALA A 322 -0.43 -26.60 -14.59
C ALA A 322 0.88 -25.80 -14.58
N LEU A 323 1.12 -25.05 -13.51
CA LEU A 323 2.38 -24.30 -13.36
C LEU A 323 3.57 -25.20 -12.95
N LYS A 324 3.28 -26.33 -12.31
CA LYS A 324 4.26 -27.33 -11.88
C LYS A 324 4.01 -28.67 -12.59
N GLU A 325 5.06 -29.47 -12.78
CA GLU A 325 4.95 -30.75 -13.47
C GLU A 325 4.02 -31.74 -12.76
N GLU A 326 4.08 -31.76 -11.41
CA GLU A 326 3.27 -32.62 -10.56
C GLU A 326 1.78 -32.31 -10.70
N GLY A 327 1.44 -31.05 -11.00
CA GLY A 327 0.07 -30.60 -11.18
C GLY A 327 -0.61 -31.14 -12.45
N LYS A 328 0.11 -31.63 -13.43
CA LYS A 328 -0.49 -32.10 -14.71
C LYS A 328 -1.48 -33.24 -14.54
N ALA A 329 -1.18 -34.18 -13.64
CA ALA A 329 -2.08 -35.29 -13.34
C ALA A 329 -3.38 -34.78 -12.67
N ILE A 330 -3.27 -33.80 -11.77
CA ILE A 330 -4.40 -33.19 -11.07
C ILE A 330 -5.25 -32.34 -12.05
N LEU A 331 -4.60 -31.66 -12.99
CA LEU A 331 -5.31 -30.93 -14.04
C LEU A 331 -6.11 -31.88 -14.95
N ARG A 332 -5.57 -33.08 -15.21
CA ARG A 332 -6.30 -34.13 -15.96
C ARG A 332 -7.54 -34.60 -15.19
N GLU A 333 -7.41 -34.80 -13.89
CA GLU A 333 -8.55 -35.13 -13.02
C GLU A 333 -9.62 -34.02 -13.05
N THR A 334 -9.19 -32.76 -13.00
CA THR A 334 -10.10 -31.58 -13.11
C THR A 334 -10.91 -31.62 -14.44
N PHE A 335 -10.23 -31.95 -15.53
CA PHE A 335 -10.90 -32.15 -16.84
C PHE A 335 -11.93 -33.28 -16.76
N GLU A 336 -11.56 -34.44 -16.25
CA GLU A 336 -12.41 -35.63 -16.15
C GLU A 336 -13.60 -35.39 -15.24
N ASN A 337 -13.42 -34.66 -14.15
CA ASN A 337 -14.48 -34.27 -13.22
C ASN A 337 -15.59 -33.47 -13.92
N LEU A 338 -15.24 -32.48 -14.74
CA LEU A 338 -16.25 -31.69 -15.45
C LEU A 338 -16.99 -32.50 -16.52
N GLU A 339 -16.30 -33.44 -17.19
CA GLU A 339 -16.95 -34.36 -18.15
C GLU A 339 -17.92 -35.32 -17.43
N GLU A 340 -17.57 -35.76 -16.21
CA GLU A 340 -18.46 -36.57 -15.40
C GLU A 340 -19.71 -35.78 -14.95
N VAL A 341 -19.53 -34.54 -14.46
CA VAL A 341 -20.65 -33.65 -14.13
C VAL A 341 -21.60 -33.45 -15.32
N LYS A 342 -21.03 -33.29 -16.51
CA LYS A 342 -21.78 -33.18 -17.78
C LYS A 342 -22.55 -34.46 -18.09
N ALA A 343 -22.00 -35.65 -17.81
CA ALA A 343 -22.67 -36.93 -18.02
C ALA A 343 -23.94 -37.08 -17.17
N TYR A 344 -24.02 -36.43 -16.01
CA TYR A 344 -25.25 -36.30 -15.21
C TYR A 344 -26.25 -35.28 -15.76
N GLY A 345 -25.94 -34.66 -16.94
CA GLY A 345 -26.82 -33.75 -17.66
C GLY A 345 -26.82 -32.32 -17.07
N LEU A 346 -25.80 -31.90 -16.37
CA LEU A 346 -25.58 -30.49 -16.03
C LEU A 346 -24.98 -29.78 -17.25
N LEU A 347 -25.32 -28.50 -17.39
CA LEU A 347 -24.73 -27.65 -18.41
C LEU A 347 -23.31 -27.26 -18.00
N THR A 348 -22.33 -27.53 -18.88
CA THR A 348 -20.93 -27.25 -18.63
C THR A 348 -20.30 -26.43 -19.76
N VAL A 349 -19.20 -25.75 -19.50
CA VAL A 349 -18.37 -25.12 -20.52
C VAL A 349 -17.73 -26.24 -21.36
N PRO A 350 -17.85 -26.19 -22.71
CA PRO A 350 -17.15 -27.15 -23.57
C PRO A 350 -15.66 -27.10 -23.33
N GLN A 351 -15.03 -28.25 -23.24
CA GLN A 351 -13.56 -28.31 -23.02
C GLN A 351 -12.94 -29.45 -23.87
N GLN A 352 -11.67 -29.30 -24.15
CA GLN A 352 -10.84 -30.28 -24.84
C GLN A 352 -9.54 -30.48 -24.07
N TRP A 353 -8.99 -31.68 -24.13
CA TRP A 353 -7.70 -32.00 -23.54
C TRP A 353 -6.63 -32.07 -24.61
N GLU A 354 -5.67 -31.18 -24.59
CA GLU A 354 -4.60 -31.11 -25.57
C GLU A 354 -3.26 -30.95 -24.85
N GLU A 355 -2.30 -31.84 -25.07
CA GLU A 355 -0.90 -31.76 -24.59
C GLU A 355 -0.75 -31.35 -23.11
N ASN A 356 -1.57 -31.92 -22.22
CA ASN A 356 -1.59 -31.59 -20.78
C ASN A 356 -2.20 -30.19 -20.46
N VAL A 357 -3.01 -29.68 -21.33
CA VAL A 357 -3.72 -28.40 -21.18
C VAL A 357 -5.21 -28.62 -21.34
N ILE A 358 -6.02 -27.94 -20.56
CA ILE A 358 -7.47 -27.82 -20.79
C ILE A 358 -7.71 -26.65 -21.71
N VAL A 359 -8.26 -26.89 -22.89
CA VAL A 359 -8.59 -25.86 -23.89
C VAL A 359 -10.11 -25.66 -23.91
N MET A 360 -10.55 -24.41 -23.84
CA MET A 360 -11.94 -23.99 -23.77
C MET A 360 -12.19 -22.77 -24.66
N PRO A 361 -13.41 -22.58 -25.19
CA PRO A 361 -13.78 -21.27 -25.74
C PRO A 361 -13.99 -20.25 -24.61
N ARG A 362 -13.70 -18.99 -24.89
CA ARG A 362 -14.05 -17.90 -24.00
C ARG A 362 -15.56 -17.74 -23.92
N VAL A 363 -16.10 -17.96 -22.75
CA VAL A 363 -17.53 -17.81 -22.45
C VAL A 363 -17.88 -16.33 -22.40
N ARG A 364 -19.01 -15.97 -23.02
CA ARG A 364 -19.52 -14.59 -23.10
C ARG A 364 -20.66 -14.32 -22.14
N GLU A 365 -21.26 -15.38 -21.58
CA GLU A 365 -22.30 -15.29 -20.57
C GLU A 365 -21.78 -14.60 -19.33
N ARG A 366 -22.67 -13.92 -18.64
CA ARG A 366 -22.35 -13.26 -17.36
C ARG A 366 -22.01 -14.31 -16.30
N GLY A 367 -20.96 -14.07 -15.52
CA GLY A 367 -20.67 -14.89 -14.34
C GLY A 367 -21.86 -14.92 -13.38
N LEU A 368 -22.14 -16.08 -12.78
CA LEU A 368 -23.32 -16.24 -11.93
C LEU A 368 -23.21 -15.37 -10.65
N LEU A 369 -22.02 -15.23 -10.10
CA LEU A 369 -21.78 -14.32 -8.97
C LEU A 369 -22.08 -12.85 -9.34
N GLU A 370 -21.70 -12.45 -10.54
CA GLU A 370 -22.00 -11.11 -11.07
C GLU A 370 -23.49 -10.90 -11.30
N LYS A 371 -24.21 -11.93 -11.76
CA LYS A 371 -25.68 -11.88 -11.85
C LYS A 371 -26.30 -11.64 -10.48
N ILE A 372 -25.85 -12.38 -9.44
CA ILE A 372 -26.33 -12.22 -8.07
C ILE A 372 -26.06 -10.80 -7.57
N ARG A 373 -24.89 -10.23 -7.86
CA ARG A 373 -24.53 -8.84 -7.51
C ARG A 373 -25.51 -7.84 -8.12
N VAL A 374 -25.79 -7.98 -9.42
CA VAL A 374 -26.74 -7.11 -10.11
C VAL A 374 -28.16 -7.26 -9.54
N SER A 375 -28.62 -8.49 -9.30
CA SER A 375 -29.91 -8.74 -8.65
C SER A 375 -30.00 -8.07 -7.26
N ALA A 376 -28.91 -8.05 -6.52
CA ALA A 376 -28.87 -7.36 -5.23
C ALA A 376 -28.98 -5.83 -5.37
N GLU A 377 -28.31 -5.24 -6.37
CA GLU A 377 -28.42 -3.81 -6.69
C GLU A 377 -29.86 -3.42 -7.12
N GLU A 378 -30.51 -4.32 -7.85
CA GLU A 378 -31.91 -4.17 -8.29
C GLU A 378 -32.93 -4.53 -7.19
N GLN A 379 -32.46 -4.91 -5.97
CA GLN A 379 -33.30 -5.34 -4.84
C GLN A 379 -34.17 -6.57 -5.15
N ASP A 380 -33.74 -7.44 -6.09
CA ASP A 380 -34.45 -8.68 -6.47
C ASP A 380 -34.05 -9.86 -5.59
N ALA A 381 -34.53 -9.87 -4.35
CA ALA A 381 -34.36 -10.97 -3.40
C ALA A 381 -34.89 -12.32 -3.92
N GLU A 382 -36.04 -12.31 -4.62
CA GLU A 382 -36.60 -13.52 -5.19
C GLU A 382 -35.76 -14.10 -6.33
N GLY A 383 -35.16 -13.24 -7.16
CA GLY A 383 -34.22 -13.65 -8.19
C GLY A 383 -33.03 -14.38 -7.63
N ILE A 384 -32.45 -13.84 -6.56
CA ILE A 384 -31.32 -14.47 -5.83
C ILE A 384 -31.76 -15.84 -5.29
N CYS A 385 -32.93 -15.93 -4.64
CA CYS A 385 -33.46 -17.19 -4.14
C CYS A 385 -33.64 -18.22 -5.27
N ARG A 386 -34.16 -17.82 -6.43
CA ARG A 386 -34.32 -18.71 -7.60
C ARG A 386 -32.99 -19.28 -8.09
N VAL A 387 -31.89 -18.51 -8.04
CA VAL A 387 -30.56 -19.01 -8.38
C VAL A 387 -30.16 -20.15 -7.46
N PHE A 388 -30.33 -19.99 -6.15
CA PHE A 388 -29.98 -21.04 -5.19
C PHE A 388 -30.94 -22.26 -5.25
N ASP A 389 -32.20 -22.07 -5.56
CA ASP A 389 -33.14 -23.19 -5.83
C ASP A 389 -32.71 -23.98 -7.07
N CYS A 390 -32.24 -23.31 -8.13
CA CYS A 390 -31.70 -23.96 -9.32
C CYS A 390 -30.39 -24.69 -9.02
N LEU A 391 -29.50 -24.05 -8.29
CA LEU A 391 -28.24 -24.65 -7.85
C LEU A 391 -28.46 -25.89 -6.99
N TRP A 392 -29.41 -25.83 -6.04
CA TRP A 392 -29.79 -27.00 -5.23
C TRP A 392 -30.25 -28.18 -6.06
N LYS A 393 -31.10 -27.93 -7.06
CA LYS A 393 -31.54 -28.98 -8.01
C LYS A 393 -30.37 -29.58 -8.77
N ASN A 394 -29.42 -28.75 -9.20
CA ASN A 394 -28.25 -29.22 -9.92
C ASN A 394 -27.32 -30.04 -9.02
N VAL A 395 -27.12 -29.63 -7.75
CA VAL A 395 -26.38 -30.43 -6.78
C VAL A 395 -26.96 -31.81 -6.60
N LEU A 396 -28.29 -31.91 -6.41
CA LEU A 396 -28.95 -33.20 -6.28
C LEU A 396 -28.89 -34.08 -7.53
N LYS A 397 -28.85 -33.45 -8.71
CA LYS A 397 -28.73 -34.15 -10.00
C LYS A 397 -27.29 -34.57 -10.32
N SER A 398 -26.30 -34.00 -9.71
CA SER A 398 -24.88 -34.11 -10.09
C SER A 398 -24.24 -35.48 -9.78
N SER A 399 -24.89 -36.31 -9.02
CA SER A 399 -24.41 -37.65 -8.65
C SER A 399 -25.55 -38.53 -8.13
N GLU A 400 -25.31 -39.84 -8.13
CA GLU A 400 -26.24 -40.76 -7.51
C GLU A 400 -26.18 -40.65 -5.96
N GLU A 401 -27.31 -40.93 -5.32
CA GLU A 401 -27.41 -41.00 -3.86
C GLU A 401 -26.84 -42.33 -3.35
N THR A 402 -26.14 -42.26 -2.18
CA THR A 402 -25.62 -43.46 -1.53
C THR A 402 -26.71 -44.18 -0.70
N ALA A 403 -26.71 -45.50 -0.68
CA ALA A 403 -27.65 -46.29 0.08
C ALA A 403 -27.53 -46.16 1.63
N ASN A 404 -26.38 -45.71 2.13
CA ASN A 404 -26.05 -45.61 3.55
C ASN A 404 -25.91 -44.14 4.05
N GLY A 405 -26.79 -43.27 3.62
CA GLY A 405 -26.73 -41.84 3.89
C GLY A 405 -26.70 -41.47 5.37
N GLU A 406 -27.51 -42.15 6.19
CA GLU A 406 -27.57 -41.92 7.63
C GLU A 406 -26.23 -42.22 8.34
N ALA A 407 -25.59 -43.35 8.00
CA ALA A 407 -24.28 -43.70 8.58
C ALA A 407 -23.16 -42.71 8.14
N VAL A 408 -23.28 -42.15 6.95
CA VAL A 408 -22.36 -41.12 6.49
C VAL A 408 -22.61 -39.80 7.23
N ALA A 409 -23.88 -39.40 7.45
CA ALA A 409 -24.20 -38.21 8.21
C ALA A 409 -23.65 -38.31 9.64
N GLU A 410 -23.76 -39.48 10.27
CA GLU A 410 -23.20 -39.75 11.59
C GLU A 410 -21.66 -39.61 11.59
N GLN A 411 -20.96 -40.13 10.56
CA GLN A 411 -19.49 -39.96 10.41
C GLN A 411 -19.09 -38.47 10.23
N TRP A 412 -19.99 -37.66 9.69
CA TRP A 412 -19.78 -36.22 9.59
C TRP A 412 -20.15 -35.48 10.88
N GLY A 413 -20.76 -36.14 11.87
CA GLY A 413 -21.19 -35.55 13.14
C GLY A 413 -22.46 -34.70 13.03
N ILE A 414 -23.22 -34.85 11.96
CA ILE A 414 -24.46 -34.13 11.67
C ILE A 414 -25.69 -35.04 11.62
N SER A 415 -26.88 -34.47 11.71
CA SER A 415 -28.10 -35.21 11.52
C SER A 415 -28.33 -35.59 10.06
N ALA A 416 -29.14 -36.63 9.78
CA ALA A 416 -29.53 -36.95 8.41
C ALA A 416 -30.29 -35.80 7.74
N GLN A 417 -31.08 -35.03 8.49
CA GLN A 417 -31.76 -33.83 8.02
C GLN A 417 -30.76 -32.74 7.59
N ASP A 418 -29.73 -32.49 8.41
CA ASP A 418 -28.66 -31.52 8.10
C ASP A 418 -27.78 -31.97 6.93
N ALA A 419 -27.56 -33.27 6.77
CA ALA A 419 -26.81 -33.79 5.62
C ALA A 419 -27.58 -33.61 4.30
N GLY A 420 -28.91 -33.74 4.35
CA GLY A 420 -29.72 -33.93 3.15
C GLY A 420 -29.41 -35.28 2.48
N PRO A 421 -29.74 -35.46 1.21
CA PRO A 421 -29.25 -36.61 0.44
C PRO A 421 -27.75 -36.71 0.46
N VAL A 422 -27.19 -37.88 0.66
CA VAL A 422 -25.75 -38.10 0.61
C VAL A 422 -25.36 -38.63 -0.78
N LEU A 423 -24.62 -37.84 -1.49
CA LEU A 423 -24.21 -38.15 -2.85
C LEU A 423 -23.00 -39.10 -2.85
N LYS A 424 -22.93 -40.05 -3.79
CA LYS A 424 -21.75 -40.92 -3.97
C LYS A 424 -20.51 -40.10 -4.22
N LYS A 425 -20.63 -39.07 -5.09
CA LYS A 425 -19.61 -38.09 -5.41
C LYS A 425 -20.18 -36.68 -5.21
N GLY A 426 -19.57 -35.86 -4.37
CA GLY A 426 -19.95 -34.46 -4.20
C GLY A 426 -18.93 -33.57 -4.88
N TRP A 427 -19.38 -32.89 -5.91
CA TRP A 427 -18.62 -31.87 -6.63
C TRP A 427 -18.70 -30.56 -5.85
N ILE A 428 -17.73 -30.33 -4.96
CA ILE A 428 -17.82 -29.23 -3.99
C ILE A 428 -17.62 -27.84 -4.62
N ASP A 429 -17.24 -27.79 -5.87
CA ASP A 429 -17.08 -26.56 -6.64
C ASP A 429 -18.30 -26.20 -7.49
N LEU A 430 -19.46 -26.88 -7.29
CA LEU A 430 -20.74 -26.44 -7.83
C LEU A 430 -21.28 -25.21 -7.08
N ILE A 431 -20.57 -24.11 -7.21
CA ILE A 431 -20.83 -22.85 -6.52
C ILE A 431 -20.96 -21.70 -7.54
N PRO A 432 -21.62 -20.58 -7.20
CA PRO A 432 -21.79 -19.45 -8.12
C PRO A 432 -20.47 -18.86 -8.65
N TYR A 433 -19.40 -18.99 -7.92
CA TYR A 433 -18.07 -18.53 -8.30
C TYR A 433 -17.51 -19.27 -9.55
N ASN A 434 -17.87 -20.55 -9.72
CA ASN A 434 -17.44 -21.42 -10.81
C ASN A 434 -18.57 -21.68 -11.82
N ALA A 435 -19.39 -20.65 -12.09
CA ALA A 435 -20.55 -20.80 -12.96
C ALA A 435 -20.88 -19.52 -13.73
N PHE A 436 -21.54 -19.69 -14.87
CA PHE A 436 -22.13 -18.64 -15.69
C PHE A 436 -23.65 -18.74 -15.70
N ASP A 437 -24.32 -17.61 -15.89
CA ASP A 437 -25.76 -17.54 -16.16
C ASP A 437 -26.00 -17.76 -17.65
N ALA A 438 -26.58 -18.89 -17.99
CA ALA A 438 -26.94 -19.27 -19.34
C ALA A 438 -28.47 -19.16 -19.49
N ASP A 439 -29.00 -17.93 -19.60
CA ASP A 439 -30.44 -17.64 -19.77
C ASP A 439 -31.33 -18.26 -18.69
N GLY A 440 -30.87 -18.24 -17.44
CA GLY A 440 -31.60 -18.79 -16.30
C GLY A 440 -31.22 -20.23 -15.94
N GLU A 441 -30.45 -20.91 -16.76
CA GLU A 441 -29.76 -22.15 -16.42
C GLU A 441 -28.33 -21.83 -15.92
N ILE A 442 -27.74 -22.77 -15.18
CA ILE A 442 -26.39 -22.60 -14.64
C ILE A 442 -25.40 -23.43 -15.46
N ARG A 443 -24.42 -22.77 -16.09
CA ARG A 443 -23.33 -23.40 -16.83
C ARG A 443 -22.08 -23.46 -15.95
N TYR A 444 -21.65 -24.66 -15.58
CA TYR A 444 -20.52 -24.87 -14.70
C TYR A 444 -19.19 -24.99 -15.46
N PHE A 445 -18.10 -24.60 -14.77
CA PHE A 445 -16.72 -24.83 -15.19
C PHE A 445 -15.88 -25.16 -13.96
N ASP A 446 -14.62 -25.59 -14.16
CA ASP A 446 -13.58 -25.70 -13.14
C ASP A 446 -13.96 -26.52 -11.89
N GLN A 447 -14.28 -27.84 -12.10
CA GLN A 447 -14.62 -28.75 -11.02
C GLN A 447 -13.35 -29.47 -10.50
N GLU A 448 -12.58 -28.78 -9.65
CA GLU A 448 -11.28 -29.31 -9.17
C GLU A 448 -11.44 -30.39 -8.10
N PHE A 449 -12.47 -30.32 -7.29
CA PHE A 449 -12.57 -31.14 -6.08
C PHE A 449 -13.83 -32.01 -6.05
N CYS A 450 -13.59 -33.30 -5.76
CA CYS A 450 -14.63 -34.28 -5.54
C CYS A 450 -14.49 -34.92 -4.16
N VAL A 451 -15.55 -34.89 -3.36
CA VAL A 451 -15.63 -35.54 -2.05
C VAL A 451 -16.48 -36.81 -2.15
N GLN A 452 -15.91 -37.96 -1.79
CA GLN A 452 -16.63 -39.23 -1.79
C GLN A 452 -17.65 -39.26 -0.63
N ARG A 453 -18.85 -39.78 -0.89
CA ARG A 453 -19.95 -39.85 0.08
C ARG A 453 -20.18 -38.51 0.79
N CYS A 454 -20.57 -37.52 0.00
CA CYS A 454 -20.68 -36.13 0.41
C CYS A 454 -22.13 -35.76 0.76
N PRO A 455 -22.41 -35.17 1.93
CA PRO A 455 -23.71 -34.55 2.20
C PRO A 455 -24.00 -33.44 1.19
N ALA A 456 -25.14 -33.52 0.49
CA ALA A 456 -25.48 -32.52 -0.53
C ALA A 456 -25.61 -31.11 0.06
N LYS A 457 -26.09 -30.99 1.30
CA LYS A 457 -26.17 -29.69 1.98
C LYS A 457 -24.82 -29.07 2.31
N TYR A 458 -23.72 -29.85 2.34
CA TYR A 458 -22.36 -29.27 2.45
C TYR A 458 -21.99 -28.47 1.18
N ILE A 459 -22.33 -28.99 0.01
CA ILE A 459 -22.11 -28.27 -1.26
C ILE A 459 -22.91 -26.96 -1.29
N LEU A 460 -24.18 -27.05 -0.85
CA LEU A 460 -25.05 -25.88 -0.78
C LEU A 460 -24.58 -24.87 0.27
N TYR A 461 -24.08 -25.34 1.43
CA TYR A 461 -23.44 -24.50 2.43
C TYR A 461 -22.30 -23.69 1.81
N ARG A 462 -21.39 -24.36 1.09
CA ARG A 462 -20.29 -23.70 0.38
C ARG A 462 -20.81 -22.65 -0.61
N ALA A 463 -21.80 -22.99 -1.40
CA ALA A 463 -22.38 -22.08 -2.38
C ALA A 463 -22.93 -20.81 -1.72
N ILE A 464 -23.66 -20.93 -0.62
CA ILE A 464 -24.18 -19.79 0.15
C ILE A 464 -23.02 -19.02 0.78
N HIS A 465 -22.19 -19.70 1.57
CA HIS A 465 -21.12 -19.09 2.33
C HIS A 465 -20.16 -18.28 1.45
N TYR A 466 -19.64 -18.87 0.38
CA TYR A 466 -18.74 -18.15 -0.52
C TYR A 466 -19.41 -17.02 -1.29
N THR A 467 -20.71 -17.11 -1.57
CA THR A 467 -21.45 -16.01 -2.21
C THR A 467 -21.54 -14.80 -1.26
N TRP A 468 -21.91 -15.00 0.01
CA TRP A 468 -21.99 -13.92 0.99
C TRP A 468 -20.61 -13.39 1.38
N LEU A 469 -19.59 -14.24 1.40
CA LEU A 469 -18.22 -13.83 1.62
C LEU A 469 -17.73 -12.86 0.54
N HIS A 470 -18.06 -13.13 -0.73
CA HIS A 470 -17.65 -12.28 -1.85
C HIS A 470 -18.60 -11.09 -2.07
N LEU A 471 -19.82 -11.15 -1.63
CA LEU A 471 -20.83 -10.12 -1.77
C LEU A 471 -21.46 -9.76 -0.41
N PRO A 472 -20.69 -9.19 0.53
CA PRO A 472 -21.17 -8.94 1.90
C PRO A 472 -22.34 -7.96 1.97
N GLN A 473 -22.54 -7.15 0.92
CA GLN A 473 -23.72 -6.27 0.80
C GLN A 473 -25.05 -7.03 0.69
N LEU A 474 -25.04 -8.33 0.29
CA LEU A 474 -26.22 -9.18 0.27
C LEU A 474 -26.89 -9.29 1.63
N ASP A 475 -26.13 -9.26 2.71
CA ASP A 475 -26.62 -9.40 4.07
C ASP A 475 -27.66 -8.33 4.47
N ARG A 476 -27.65 -7.18 3.77
CA ARG A 476 -28.64 -6.12 3.95
C ARG A 476 -29.98 -6.43 3.27
N LEU A 477 -29.96 -7.24 2.20
CA LEU A 477 -31.16 -7.60 1.43
C LEU A 477 -31.71 -8.95 1.89
N ILE A 478 -30.86 -9.95 2.01
CA ILE A 478 -31.13 -11.29 2.50
C ILE A 478 -30.00 -11.66 3.46
N PRO A 479 -30.22 -11.72 4.79
CA PRO A 479 -29.22 -12.21 5.72
C PRO A 479 -28.76 -13.62 5.37
N GLU A 480 -27.43 -13.90 5.44
CA GLU A 480 -26.87 -15.22 5.16
C GLU A 480 -27.61 -16.33 5.94
N GLN A 481 -27.95 -16.07 7.20
CA GLN A 481 -28.69 -17.00 8.05
C GLN A 481 -30.10 -17.33 7.54
N GLU A 482 -30.75 -16.40 6.86
CA GLU A 482 -32.05 -16.64 6.24
C GLU A 482 -31.95 -17.65 5.08
N MET A 483 -30.88 -17.56 4.28
CA MET A 483 -30.58 -18.54 3.25
C MET A 483 -30.29 -19.92 3.82
N PHE A 484 -29.54 -20.03 4.92
CA PHE A 484 -29.33 -21.31 5.59
C PHE A 484 -30.63 -21.88 6.14
N GLN A 485 -31.50 -21.04 6.71
CA GLN A 485 -32.83 -21.47 7.20
C GLN A 485 -33.72 -21.94 6.06
N ARG A 486 -33.72 -21.26 4.90
CA ARG A 486 -34.50 -21.67 3.72
C ARG A 486 -34.23 -23.12 3.29
N PHE A 487 -32.96 -23.55 3.41
CA PHE A 487 -32.52 -24.90 3.06
C PHE A 487 -32.35 -25.82 4.27
N GLU A 488 -32.90 -25.44 5.42
CA GLU A 488 -32.87 -26.22 6.65
C GLU A 488 -31.45 -26.67 7.06
N ILE A 489 -30.46 -25.77 6.95
CA ILE A 489 -29.10 -26.00 7.43
C ILE A 489 -28.98 -25.40 8.84
N THR A 490 -28.94 -26.27 9.86
CA THR A 490 -28.91 -25.82 11.26
C THR A 490 -27.57 -25.17 11.62
N LYS A 491 -27.56 -24.35 12.69
CA LYS A 491 -26.33 -23.73 13.17
C LYS A 491 -25.24 -24.76 13.51
N LYS A 492 -25.64 -25.91 14.07
CA LYS A 492 -24.71 -27.00 14.37
C LYS A 492 -24.06 -27.55 13.08
N ALA A 493 -24.83 -27.73 12.02
CA ALA A 493 -24.31 -28.19 10.73
C ALA A 493 -23.36 -27.14 10.12
N GLN A 494 -23.72 -25.86 10.20
CA GLN A 494 -22.87 -24.76 9.73
C GLN A 494 -21.50 -24.77 10.43
N ASP A 495 -21.45 -24.94 11.75
CA ASP A 495 -20.21 -24.97 12.51
C ASP A 495 -19.32 -26.16 12.07
N ILE A 496 -19.90 -27.34 11.88
CA ILE A 496 -19.19 -28.55 11.40
C ILE A 496 -18.69 -28.35 9.95
N TYR A 497 -19.51 -27.78 9.09
CA TYR A 497 -19.15 -27.50 7.70
C TYR A 497 -18.01 -26.46 7.64
N GLN A 498 -18.04 -25.44 8.51
CA GLN A 498 -16.98 -24.45 8.60
C GLN A 498 -15.65 -25.05 9.03
N GLU A 499 -15.65 -25.94 10.04
CA GLU A 499 -14.42 -26.63 10.45
C GLU A 499 -13.80 -27.43 9.30
N ARG A 500 -14.63 -28.04 8.44
CA ARG A 500 -14.16 -28.75 7.25
C ARG A 500 -13.61 -27.82 6.19
N GLU A 501 -14.24 -26.65 5.98
CA GLU A 501 -13.72 -25.63 5.09
C GLU A 501 -12.36 -25.12 5.57
N ASP A 502 -12.21 -24.85 6.83
CA ASP A 502 -10.94 -24.39 7.42
C ASP A 502 -9.82 -25.41 7.17
N MET A 503 -10.12 -26.68 7.37
CA MET A 503 -9.19 -27.76 7.07
C MET A 503 -8.91 -27.87 5.56
N PHE A 504 -9.94 -27.82 4.73
CA PHE A 504 -9.82 -27.88 3.27
C PHE A 504 -8.92 -26.77 2.72
N VAL A 505 -9.16 -25.53 3.15
CA VAL A 505 -8.36 -24.36 2.71
C VAL A 505 -6.91 -24.52 3.15
N SER A 506 -6.67 -24.96 4.39
CA SER A 506 -5.31 -25.11 4.91
C SER A 506 -4.49 -26.19 4.20
N CYS A 507 -5.14 -27.26 3.70
CA CYS A 507 -4.48 -28.36 3.01
C CYS A 507 -4.22 -28.11 1.52
N ASN A 508 -4.86 -27.12 0.91
CA ASN A 508 -4.80 -26.88 -0.54
C ASN A 508 -4.04 -25.60 -0.94
N ARG A 509 -3.21 -25.09 -0.04
CA ARG A 509 -2.35 -23.94 -0.29
C ARG A 509 -0.96 -24.15 0.31
N ASN A 510 0.04 -23.49 -0.23
CA ASN A 510 1.30 -23.28 0.48
C ASN A 510 1.03 -22.32 1.65
N TRP A 511 0.59 -22.94 2.77
CA TRP A 511 0.02 -22.19 3.89
C TRP A 511 1.03 -21.24 4.53
N ALA A 512 2.30 -21.63 4.59
CA ALA A 512 3.34 -20.80 5.19
C ALA A 512 3.51 -19.49 4.40
N LEU A 513 3.68 -19.58 3.09
CA LEU A 513 3.85 -18.44 2.20
C LEU A 513 2.56 -17.62 2.07
N TYR A 514 1.45 -18.29 1.88
CA TYR A 514 0.15 -17.64 1.76
C TYR A 514 -0.21 -16.86 3.01
N SER A 515 -0.02 -17.43 4.19
CA SER A 515 -0.33 -16.74 5.46
C SER A 515 0.55 -15.52 5.69
N GLN A 516 1.79 -15.54 5.23
CA GLN A 516 2.69 -14.38 5.28
C GLN A 516 2.20 -13.24 4.38
N VAL A 517 1.99 -13.54 3.10
CA VAL A 517 1.52 -12.53 2.12
C VAL A 517 0.13 -12.01 2.49
N TYR A 518 -0.75 -12.90 2.93
CA TYR A 518 -2.08 -12.52 3.42
C TYR A 518 -2.01 -11.69 4.71
N GLY A 519 -1.06 -11.99 5.60
CA GLY A 519 -0.79 -11.18 6.79
C GLY A 519 -0.34 -9.76 6.44
N TRP A 520 0.50 -9.59 5.42
CA TRP A 520 0.85 -8.27 4.90
C TRP A 520 -0.35 -7.55 4.30
N ALA A 521 -1.17 -8.25 3.51
CA ALA A 521 -2.38 -7.68 2.93
C ALA A 521 -3.38 -7.23 4.01
N GLN A 522 -3.57 -8.02 5.07
CA GLN A 522 -4.39 -7.64 6.22
C GLN A 522 -3.82 -6.41 6.93
N THR A 523 -2.51 -6.39 7.14
CA THR A 523 -1.82 -5.26 7.74
C THR A 523 -1.97 -4.00 6.89
N ALA A 524 -1.83 -4.11 5.57
CA ALA A 524 -2.02 -3.01 4.64
C ALA A 524 -3.48 -2.51 4.61
N ARG A 525 -4.47 -3.41 4.63
CA ARG A 525 -5.90 -3.05 4.70
C ARG A 525 -6.27 -2.31 5.98
N GLU A 526 -5.71 -2.74 7.10
CA GLU A 526 -5.96 -2.13 8.41
C GLU A 526 -5.10 -0.88 8.67
N ALA A 527 -4.00 -0.69 7.91
CA ALA A 527 -3.07 0.42 8.10
C ALA A 527 -3.76 1.79 8.02
N PRO A 528 -4.65 2.11 7.04
CA PRO A 528 -5.34 3.38 7.01
C PRO A 528 -6.19 3.62 8.26
N GLU A 529 -6.93 2.61 8.73
CA GLU A 529 -7.72 2.74 9.96
C GLU A 529 -6.83 2.83 11.20
N ARG A 530 -5.79 2.01 11.29
CA ARG A 530 -4.82 2.09 12.38
C ARG A 530 -4.08 3.43 12.36
N HIS A 531 -3.68 3.89 11.20
CA HIS A 531 -3.00 5.16 11.01
C HIS A 531 -3.96 6.32 11.31
N MET A 532 -5.19 6.25 10.80
CA MET A 532 -6.24 7.21 11.10
C MET A 532 -6.69 7.15 12.57
N ASN A 533 -6.70 5.99 13.20
CA ASN A 533 -7.03 5.84 14.62
C ASN A 533 -5.85 6.21 15.53
N ARG A 534 -4.61 6.02 15.10
CA ARG A 534 -3.41 6.44 15.85
C ARG A 534 -3.05 7.91 15.63
N LEU A 535 -3.28 8.46 14.44
CA LEU A 535 -2.83 9.81 14.07
C LEU A 535 -3.98 10.82 13.98
N THR A 536 -5.14 10.35 13.63
CA THR A 536 -6.34 11.17 13.61
C THR A 536 -7.47 10.19 13.84
N GLY A 537 -7.96 9.94 14.98
CA GLY A 537 -9.35 9.51 14.93
C GLY A 537 -9.98 10.44 13.87
N LYS A 538 -10.62 9.93 12.77
CA LYS A 538 -11.19 10.79 11.72
C LYS A 538 -11.72 12.02 12.41
N VAL A 539 -11.06 13.18 12.23
CA VAL A 539 -11.62 14.42 12.69
C VAL A 539 -12.83 14.61 11.79
N GLY A 540 -13.88 13.86 12.09
CA GLY A 540 -15.17 14.06 11.47
C GLY A 540 -15.52 15.52 11.72
N GLU A 541 -16.38 16.10 10.91
CA GLU A 541 -16.79 17.49 11.03
C GLU A 541 -17.13 17.84 12.48
N LYS A 542 -17.77 16.95 13.23
CA LYS A 542 -18.06 17.15 14.67
C LYS A 542 -16.80 17.30 15.55
N LYS A 543 -15.77 16.49 15.30
CA LYS A 543 -14.54 16.56 16.10
C LYS A 543 -13.72 17.78 15.73
N LEU A 544 -13.71 18.17 14.45
CA LEU A 544 -13.06 19.39 13.99
C LEU A 544 -13.75 20.63 14.56
N CYS A 545 -15.07 20.67 14.55
CA CYS A 545 -15.83 21.74 15.22
C CYS A 545 -15.45 21.84 16.71
N ARG A 546 -15.31 20.70 17.40
CA ARG A 546 -14.91 20.70 18.81
C ARG A 546 -13.47 21.17 19.03
N ILE A 547 -12.55 20.82 18.13
CA ILE A 547 -11.17 21.35 18.13
C ILE A 547 -11.21 22.87 17.95
N HIS A 548 -11.98 23.38 16.97
CA HIS A 548 -12.13 24.80 16.73
C HIS A 548 -12.71 25.54 17.97
N GLU A 549 -13.71 24.94 18.64
CA GLU A 549 -14.25 25.52 19.90
C GLU A 549 -13.15 25.65 20.96
N ILE A 550 -12.35 24.60 21.20
CA ILE A 550 -11.25 24.63 22.18
C ILE A 550 -10.21 25.67 21.78
N GLN A 551 -9.82 25.70 20.51
CA GLN A 551 -8.83 26.65 19.99
C GLN A 551 -9.34 28.08 20.05
N LEU A 552 -10.62 28.31 19.81
CA LEU A 552 -11.26 29.61 19.92
C LEU A 552 -11.25 30.13 21.39
N GLU A 553 -11.55 29.29 22.36
CA GLU A 553 -11.46 29.64 23.79
C GLU A 553 -10.00 29.93 24.20
N LEU A 554 -9.03 29.15 23.69
CA LEU A 554 -7.61 29.47 23.90
C LEU A 554 -7.24 30.83 23.29
N LEU A 555 -7.73 31.15 22.10
CA LEU A 555 -7.46 32.39 21.40
C LEU A 555 -8.10 33.58 22.17
N LYS A 556 -9.34 33.45 22.65
CA LYS A 556 -9.98 34.45 23.48
C LYS A 556 -9.22 34.70 24.78
N SER A 557 -8.79 33.64 25.46
CA SER A 557 -7.96 33.76 26.68
C SER A 557 -6.63 34.45 26.39
N PHE A 558 -6.00 34.13 25.27
CA PHE A 558 -4.76 34.73 24.81
C PHE A 558 -4.97 36.23 24.47
N ASP A 559 -6.01 36.57 23.73
CA ASP A 559 -6.37 37.96 23.37
C ASP A 559 -6.59 38.79 24.63
N ALA A 560 -7.40 38.29 25.57
CA ALA A 560 -7.67 38.98 26.85
C ALA A 560 -6.37 39.23 27.61
N PHE A 561 -5.46 38.26 27.68
CA PHE A 561 -4.15 38.41 28.30
C PHE A 561 -3.31 39.47 27.58
N CYS A 562 -3.25 39.42 26.24
CA CYS A 562 -2.49 40.39 25.46
C CYS A 562 -3.03 41.83 25.64
N ARG A 563 -4.34 42.03 25.59
CA ARG A 563 -4.98 43.35 25.83
C ARG A 563 -4.72 43.88 27.23
N GLN A 564 -4.81 43.02 28.24
CA GLN A 564 -4.54 43.39 29.63
C GLN A 564 -3.10 43.86 29.87
N HIS A 565 -2.13 43.27 29.14
CA HIS A 565 -0.69 43.53 29.31
C HIS A 565 -0.09 44.41 28.22
N GLU A 566 -0.92 45.03 27.38
CA GLU A 566 -0.47 45.85 26.25
C GLU A 566 0.54 45.14 25.37
N LEU A 567 0.24 43.89 24.99
CA LEU A 567 1.04 43.07 24.06
C LEU A 567 0.36 43.03 22.69
N HIS A 568 1.13 43.22 21.63
CA HIS A 568 0.60 43.21 20.28
C HIS A 568 0.85 41.85 19.64
N TYR A 569 -0.22 41.28 19.09
CA TYR A 569 -0.18 40.10 18.28
C TYR A 569 -1.05 40.28 17.03
N PHE A 570 -0.94 39.39 16.07
CA PHE A 570 -1.76 39.41 14.85
C PHE A 570 -1.87 38.00 14.27
N ALA A 571 -2.96 37.74 13.52
CA ALA A 571 -3.11 36.47 12.81
C ALA A 571 -2.10 36.36 11.68
N ILE A 572 -1.55 35.13 11.49
CA ILE A 572 -0.64 34.82 10.40
C ILE A 572 -1.11 33.54 9.68
N HIS A 573 -0.49 33.22 8.58
CA HIS A 573 -0.66 31.98 7.84
C HIS A 573 -2.12 31.60 7.53
N GLY A 574 -2.54 30.35 7.92
CA GLY A 574 -3.87 29.83 7.74
C GLY A 574 -4.92 30.63 8.49
N THR A 575 -4.60 31.08 9.69
CA THR A 575 -5.50 31.89 10.53
C THR A 575 -5.81 33.26 9.90
N LEU A 576 -4.79 33.92 9.33
CA LEU A 576 -5.01 35.19 8.59
C LEU A 576 -5.90 34.95 7.37
N LEU A 577 -5.66 33.89 6.60
CA LEU A 577 -6.48 33.56 5.45
C LEU A 577 -7.92 33.20 5.85
N GLY A 578 -8.08 32.49 6.97
CA GLY A 578 -9.38 32.16 7.56
C GLY A 578 -10.14 33.40 7.97
N ALA A 579 -9.53 34.32 8.74
CA ALA A 579 -10.12 35.58 9.17
C ALA A 579 -10.64 36.41 7.99
N VAL A 580 -9.82 36.61 6.96
CA VAL A 580 -10.16 37.44 5.79
C VAL A 580 -11.19 36.76 4.88
N ARG A 581 -11.09 35.48 4.63
CA ARG A 581 -11.90 34.75 3.63
C ARG A 581 -13.18 34.16 4.21
N HIS A 582 -13.10 33.58 5.39
CA HIS A 582 -14.19 32.84 6.03
C HIS A 582 -14.81 33.58 7.23
N GLN A 583 -14.16 34.64 7.68
CA GLN A 583 -14.49 35.34 8.94
C GLN A 583 -14.44 34.40 10.15
N GLY A 584 -13.54 33.40 10.10
CA GLY A 584 -13.37 32.34 11.08
C GLY A 584 -12.35 31.31 10.61
N PHE A 585 -12.48 30.11 11.12
CA PHE A 585 -11.63 29.00 10.70
C PHE A 585 -11.80 28.68 9.22
N ILE A 586 -10.72 28.25 8.60
CA ILE A 586 -10.84 27.51 7.35
C ILE A 586 -11.47 26.15 7.70
N PRO A 587 -12.61 25.73 7.10
CA PRO A 587 -13.41 24.59 7.57
C PRO A 587 -12.71 23.22 7.64
N TRP A 588 -11.51 23.13 7.11
CA TRP A 588 -10.68 21.90 7.11
C TRP A 588 -9.28 22.11 7.70
N ASP A 589 -9.04 23.24 8.36
CA ASP A 589 -7.77 23.56 9.02
C ASP A 589 -7.86 23.26 10.52
N GLU A 590 -6.80 22.79 11.11
CA GLU A 590 -6.78 22.22 12.46
C GLU A 590 -5.96 23.10 13.43
N ASP A 591 -5.40 24.23 12.97
CA ASP A 591 -4.49 25.04 13.74
C ASP A 591 -4.85 26.53 13.75
N ILE A 592 -4.43 27.21 14.80
CA ILE A 592 -4.41 28.66 14.91
C ILE A 592 -2.97 29.11 15.05
N ASP A 593 -2.56 29.97 14.13
CA ASP A 593 -1.25 30.59 14.08
C ASP A 593 -1.36 32.10 14.39
N VAL A 594 -0.67 32.56 15.42
CA VAL A 594 -0.52 34.00 15.71
C VAL A 594 0.93 34.39 15.71
N GLY A 595 1.22 35.62 15.26
CA GLY A 595 2.55 36.21 15.24
C GLY A 595 2.66 37.34 16.27
N MET A 596 3.86 37.45 16.85
CA MET A 596 4.24 38.58 17.71
C MET A 596 5.61 39.10 17.33
N LEU A 597 5.84 40.39 17.42
CA LEU A 597 7.20 40.90 17.38
C LEU A 597 8.03 40.31 18.53
N ARG A 598 9.33 40.08 18.31
CA ARG A 598 10.20 39.44 19.31
C ARG A 598 10.13 40.10 20.68
N GLU A 599 10.01 41.41 20.72
CA GLU A 599 9.93 42.18 21.96
C GLU A 599 8.65 41.86 22.76
N ASP A 600 7.49 41.82 22.11
CA ASP A 600 6.24 41.46 22.74
C ASP A 600 6.18 39.96 23.09
N PHE A 601 6.75 39.09 22.23
CA PHE A 601 6.89 37.67 22.54
C PHE A 601 7.73 37.44 23.81
N ASP A 602 8.86 38.15 23.95
CA ASP A 602 9.71 38.03 25.14
C ASP A 602 9.02 38.53 26.41
N ARG A 603 8.22 39.60 26.29
CA ARG A 603 7.36 40.11 27.40
C ARG A 603 6.30 39.05 27.74
N LEU A 604 5.64 38.46 26.76
CA LEU A 604 4.67 37.37 26.99
C LEU A 604 5.32 36.24 27.79
N ILE A 605 6.48 35.75 27.34
CA ILE A 605 7.22 34.67 28.00
C ILE A 605 7.60 35.01 29.45
N GLN A 606 7.87 36.27 29.77
CA GLN A 606 8.21 36.70 31.09
C GLN A 606 7.01 36.88 32.01
N MET A 607 5.90 37.39 31.47
CA MET A 607 4.73 37.80 32.23
C MET A 607 3.71 36.68 32.46
N TYR A 608 3.59 35.75 31.49
CA TYR A 608 2.59 34.68 31.57
C TYR A 608 2.99 33.66 32.65
N SER A 609 2.12 33.44 33.64
CA SER A 609 2.26 32.37 34.61
C SER A 609 1.33 31.20 34.31
N ASN A 610 1.82 29.99 34.43
CA ASN A 610 1.03 28.77 34.18
C ASN A 610 0.24 28.42 35.46
N ASP A 611 -0.94 28.92 35.60
CA ASP A 611 -1.83 28.57 36.70
C ASP A 611 -2.33 27.11 36.55
N LYS A 612 -2.74 26.49 37.68
CA LYS A 612 -3.12 25.08 37.68
C LYS A 612 -4.39 24.80 36.86
N ASP A 613 -5.31 25.75 36.83
CA ASP A 613 -6.65 25.56 36.21
C ASP A 613 -6.79 26.28 34.86
N GLY A 614 -5.79 27.05 34.43
CA GLY A 614 -5.81 27.81 33.19
C GLY A 614 -5.00 27.16 32.06
N PRO A 615 -5.07 27.73 30.84
CA PRO A 615 -4.26 27.27 29.73
C PRO A 615 -2.77 27.26 30.04
N TYR A 616 -2.05 26.28 29.51
CA TYR A 616 -0.63 26.09 29.74
C TYR A 616 0.20 26.68 28.62
N LEU A 617 0.97 27.72 28.90
CA LEU A 617 1.93 28.26 27.95
C LEU A 617 3.20 27.38 27.96
N GLN A 618 3.31 26.53 26.94
CA GLN A 618 4.49 25.73 26.68
C GLN A 618 5.56 26.60 26.04
N ARG A 619 6.65 26.79 26.75
CA ARG A 619 7.78 27.60 26.32
C ARG A 619 8.90 26.72 25.85
N MET A 620 9.87 27.30 25.17
CA MET A 620 11.11 26.62 24.83
C MET A 620 11.83 26.01 26.04
N ARG A 621 11.61 26.54 27.25
CA ARG A 621 12.08 25.99 28.53
C ARG A 621 10.93 25.87 29.51
N SER A 622 10.24 24.79 29.48
CA SER A 622 9.20 24.49 30.46
C SER A 622 9.65 23.34 31.34
N GLY A 623 9.64 23.56 32.67
CA GLY A 623 9.97 22.52 33.64
C GLY A 623 11.35 21.87 33.54
N GLY A 624 12.37 22.62 33.10
CA GLY A 624 13.74 22.10 32.91
C GLY A 624 13.96 21.31 31.63
N ARG A 625 12.94 21.17 30.82
CA ARG A 625 12.92 20.45 29.54
C ARG A 625 12.71 21.44 28.40
N ILE A 626 13.16 21.12 27.19
CA ILE A 626 13.15 22.04 26.05
C ILE A 626 12.17 21.56 25.01
N PHE A 627 11.26 22.45 24.66
CA PHE A 627 10.40 22.34 23.48
C PHE A 627 11.17 22.83 22.25
N PHE A 628 11.16 22.06 21.18
CA PHE A 628 11.99 22.28 19.99
C PHE A 628 11.59 23.54 19.20
N GLY A 629 10.33 23.94 19.27
CA GLY A 629 9.73 24.86 18.31
C GLY A 629 10.42 26.21 18.12
N GLY A 630 11.08 26.80 19.11
CA GLY A 630 11.54 28.21 19.08
C GLY A 630 10.38 29.22 19.07
N TYR A 631 9.15 28.74 19.11
CA TYR A 631 7.88 29.44 19.30
C TYR A 631 7.20 28.90 20.57
N ALA A 632 6.09 29.47 20.97
CA ALA A 632 5.34 28.97 22.11
C ALA A 632 4.03 28.32 21.65
N LYS A 633 3.50 27.41 22.46
CA LYS A 633 2.18 26.84 22.30
C LYS A 633 1.36 27.17 23.55
N LEU A 634 0.19 27.74 23.38
CA LEU A 634 -0.78 27.84 24.45
C LEU A 634 -1.70 26.63 24.35
N ARG A 635 -1.70 25.77 25.39
CA ARG A 635 -2.37 24.48 25.38
C ARG A 635 -3.56 24.46 26.34
N ASP A 636 -4.61 23.83 25.90
CA ASP A 636 -5.68 23.40 26.78
C ASP A 636 -5.20 22.21 27.65
N ARG A 637 -5.68 22.17 28.91
CA ARG A 637 -5.28 21.07 29.82
C ARG A 637 -6.29 19.93 29.86
N HIS A 638 -7.48 20.13 29.32
CA HIS A 638 -8.59 19.18 29.43
C HIS A 638 -8.80 18.35 28.17
N SER A 639 -7.94 18.51 27.19
CA SER A 639 -7.96 17.79 25.92
C SER A 639 -6.60 17.18 25.61
N THR A 640 -6.55 16.38 24.55
CA THR A 640 -5.32 15.80 24.02
C THR A 640 -5.04 16.31 22.62
N GLY A 641 -3.80 16.76 22.40
CA GLY A 641 -3.25 17.15 21.11
C GLY A 641 -1.78 16.73 21.06
N ILE A 642 -1.50 15.52 20.53
CA ILE A 642 -0.17 14.94 20.52
C ILE A 642 0.36 14.94 19.09
N GLU A 643 1.37 15.74 18.84
CA GLU A 643 2.14 15.69 17.60
C GLU A 643 3.17 14.55 17.67
N ARG A 644 3.43 13.88 16.56
CA ARG A 644 4.38 12.74 16.49
C ARG A 644 5.71 13.00 17.20
N TYR A 645 6.26 14.20 17.06
CA TYR A 645 7.51 14.55 17.72
C TYR A 645 7.38 14.81 19.23
N ASN A 646 6.17 15.00 19.76
CA ASN A 646 5.89 15.17 21.17
C ASN A 646 5.49 13.87 21.88
N LEU A 647 5.28 12.78 21.15
CA LEU A 647 4.78 11.52 21.69
C LEU A 647 5.63 11.04 22.88
N PHE A 648 6.96 11.06 22.71
CA PHE A 648 7.92 10.59 23.71
C PHE A 648 8.50 11.72 24.59
N GLN A 649 8.01 12.94 24.43
CA GLN A 649 8.48 14.06 25.24
C GLN A 649 7.56 14.29 26.43
N PRO A 650 8.14 14.49 27.61
CA PRO A 650 7.32 14.83 28.78
C PRO A 650 6.88 16.28 28.71
N GLY A 651 5.66 16.56 29.13
CA GLY A 651 5.07 17.88 29.19
C GLY A 651 3.60 17.86 28.84
N GLU A 652 2.95 19.02 28.87
CA GLU A 652 1.55 19.18 28.50
C GLU A 652 1.32 18.83 27.02
N LYS A 653 0.28 18.06 26.74
CA LYS A 653 -0.04 17.54 25.40
C LYS A 653 -1.50 17.81 25.01
N GLY A 654 -2.09 18.90 25.51
CA GLY A 654 -3.42 19.32 25.12
C GLY A 654 -3.48 19.98 23.75
N ILE A 655 -4.68 20.18 23.20
CA ILE A 655 -4.94 20.97 21.99
C ILE A 655 -4.36 22.37 22.19
N TRP A 656 -3.92 23.04 21.13
CA TRP A 656 -3.12 24.26 21.25
C TRP A 656 -3.41 25.30 20.18
N ILE A 657 -2.90 26.51 20.41
CA ILE A 657 -2.64 27.54 19.41
C ILE A 657 -1.12 27.81 19.36
N ASP A 658 -0.60 28.12 18.17
CA ASP A 658 0.81 28.38 17.93
C ASP A 658 1.09 29.90 17.98
N ILE A 659 2.12 30.29 18.75
CA ILE A 659 2.52 31.68 18.94
C ILE A 659 3.93 31.85 18.43
N PHE A 660 4.08 32.49 17.27
CA PHE A 660 5.35 32.65 16.58
C PHE A 660 6.02 33.98 16.85
N PRO A 661 7.27 33.99 17.36
CA PRO A 661 8.05 35.22 17.39
C PRO A 661 8.53 35.60 15.99
N LEU A 662 8.39 36.86 15.62
CA LEU A 662 8.97 37.40 14.41
C LEU A 662 10.28 38.10 14.72
N ASP A 663 11.36 37.55 14.15
CA ASP A 663 12.72 38.03 14.34
C ASP A 663 13.19 38.87 13.15
N ARG A 664 13.98 39.87 13.42
CA ARG A 664 14.59 40.68 12.35
C ARG A 664 15.54 39.84 11.54
N CYS A 665 15.53 40.02 10.23
CA CYS A 665 16.46 39.33 9.32
C CYS A 665 17.28 40.31 8.51
N GLU A 666 18.39 39.85 7.98
CA GLU A 666 19.27 40.64 7.11
C GLU A 666 18.51 41.16 5.89
N SER A 667 18.61 42.45 5.58
CA SER A 667 17.98 43.05 4.40
C SER A 667 18.67 42.58 3.10
N ASP A 668 19.97 42.37 3.14
CA ASP A 668 20.76 41.84 2.02
C ASP A 668 20.41 40.36 1.76
N PRO A 669 19.98 39.99 0.55
CA PRO A 669 19.55 38.62 0.25
C PRO A 669 20.65 37.56 0.44
N GLU A 670 21.92 37.86 0.14
CA GLU A 670 23.02 36.89 0.31
C GLU A 670 23.36 36.68 1.78
N LYS A 671 23.41 37.77 2.55
CA LYS A 671 23.66 37.69 4.01
C LYS A 671 22.50 36.96 4.67
N ARG A 672 21.26 37.28 4.28
CA ARG A 672 20.07 36.61 4.76
C ARG A 672 20.09 35.11 4.47
N GLN A 673 20.46 34.69 3.26
CA GLN A 673 20.57 33.27 2.92
C GLN A 673 21.65 32.55 3.75
N LYS A 674 22.80 33.21 3.96
CA LYS A 674 23.86 32.67 4.81
C LYS A 674 23.41 32.53 6.27
N HIS A 675 22.65 33.50 6.75
CA HIS A 675 22.07 33.49 8.10
C HIS A 675 21.04 32.37 8.26
N GLN A 676 20.09 32.25 7.31
CA GLN A 676 19.12 31.14 7.28
C GLN A 676 19.76 29.76 7.25
N LYS A 677 20.82 29.57 6.46
CA LYS A 677 21.58 28.29 6.43
C LYS A 677 22.20 27.96 7.79
N ARG A 678 22.66 28.95 8.56
CA ARG A 678 23.18 28.73 9.91
C ARG A 678 22.09 28.30 10.88
N ILE A 679 20.95 29.01 10.85
CA ILE A 679 19.77 28.69 11.68
C ILE A 679 19.31 27.28 11.39
N THR A 680 19.08 26.93 10.13
CA THR A 680 18.65 25.59 9.70
C THR A 680 19.64 24.52 10.19
N ARG A 681 20.96 24.79 10.11
CA ARG A 681 21.98 23.85 10.59
C ARG A 681 21.91 23.64 12.11
N LEU A 682 21.70 24.69 12.87
CA LEU A 682 21.55 24.61 14.33
C LEU A 682 20.24 23.94 14.74
N GLN A 683 19.15 24.25 14.06
CA GLN A 683 17.87 23.54 14.24
C GLN A 683 18.04 22.04 14.03
N ARG A 684 18.68 21.63 12.94
CA ARG A 684 19.00 20.22 12.68
C ARG A 684 19.84 19.58 13.79
N CYS A 685 20.80 20.29 14.36
CA CYS A 685 21.58 19.78 15.48
C CYS A 685 20.73 19.61 16.75
N VAL A 686 19.81 20.55 17.02
CA VAL A 686 18.88 20.46 18.15
C VAL A 686 17.95 19.25 17.97
N ILE A 687 17.36 19.10 16.79
CA ILE A 687 16.48 17.96 16.43
C ILE A 687 17.22 16.63 16.63
N ALA A 688 18.42 16.50 16.06
CA ALA A 688 19.21 15.28 16.15
C ALA A 688 19.56 14.86 17.58
N LYS A 689 19.60 15.83 18.51
CA LYS A 689 19.84 15.59 19.94
C LYS A 689 18.59 15.20 20.71
N MET A 690 17.44 15.69 20.29
CA MET A 690 16.17 15.45 20.98
C MET A 690 15.55 14.09 20.63
N TYR A 691 15.81 13.58 19.44
CA TYR A 691 15.26 12.33 18.96
C TYR A 691 16.29 11.22 18.95
N PRO A 692 16.19 10.22 19.84
CA PRO A 692 17.09 9.07 19.83
C PRO A 692 16.97 8.23 18.55
N PHE A 693 15.82 8.34 17.85
CA PHE A 693 15.51 7.65 16.59
C PHE A 693 15.44 8.58 15.37
N GLY A 694 15.71 9.86 15.54
CA GLY A 694 15.27 10.95 14.69
C GLY A 694 16.13 11.28 13.47
N THR A 695 16.16 10.44 12.47
CA THR A 695 16.60 10.86 11.13
C THR A 695 15.45 10.88 10.10
N GLU A 696 14.30 10.40 10.43
CA GLU A 696 13.12 10.31 9.55
C GLU A 696 12.38 11.64 9.37
N LEU A 697 12.61 12.60 10.28
CA LEU A 697 12.00 13.94 10.24
C LEU A 697 12.78 14.98 9.42
N MET A 698 13.87 14.59 8.76
CA MET A 698 14.68 15.50 7.97
C MET A 698 14.39 15.38 6.49
N GLN A 699 13.37 16.05 6.03
CA GLN A 699 13.04 16.15 4.62
C GLN A 699 14.21 16.74 3.80
N GLY A 700 14.54 16.10 2.70
CA GLY A 700 15.35 16.65 1.62
C GLY A 700 16.89 16.57 1.75
N ALA A 701 17.45 15.64 2.51
CA ALA A 701 18.90 15.47 2.55
C ALA A 701 19.33 13.99 2.41
N PRO A 702 20.47 13.69 1.73
CA PRO A 702 20.96 12.33 1.56
C PRO A 702 21.14 11.66 2.93
N GLN A 703 20.31 10.68 3.22
CA GLN A 703 20.17 10.11 4.57
C GLN A 703 21.49 9.59 5.17
N ASN A 704 22.39 9.03 4.36
CA ASN A 704 23.64 8.41 4.86
C ASN A 704 24.70 9.41 5.33
N GLU A 705 24.86 10.56 4.65
CA GLU A 705 25.83 11.59 5.07
C GLU A 705 25.34 12.36 6.30
N ILE A 706 24.02 12.60 6.37
CA ILE A 706 23.39 13.28 7.50
C ILE A 706 23.46 12.41 8.76
N ARG A 707 23.12 11.12 8.65
CA ARG A 707 23.22 10.16 9.77
C ARG A 707 24.61 10.11 10.37
N ARG A 708 25.65 10.07 9.54
CA ARG A 708 27.05 10.02 9.98
C ARG A 708 27.51 11.32 10.66
N TYR A 709 27.19 12.45 10.06
CA TYR A 709 27.52 13.78 10.56
C TYR A 709 26.79 14.10 11.87
N TYR A 710 25.47 13.82 11.95
CA TYR A 710 24.68 14.09 13.16
C TYR A 710 24.95 13.08 14.27
N ARG A 711 25.29 11.84 13.96
CA ARG A 711 25.72 10.85 14.95
C ARG A 711 27.04 11.31 15.63
N PHE A 712 27.93 11.91 14.88
CA PHE A 712 29.16 12.52 15.42
C PHE A 712 28.85 13.77 16.27
N LEU A 713 28.02 14.69 15.76
CA LEU A 713 27.66 15.91 16.49
C LEU A 713 26.87 15.60 17.77
N ARG A 714 26.10 14.53 17.80
CA ARG A 714 25.39 14.07 19.00
C ARG A 714 26.32 13.74 20.15
N GLN A 715 27.55 13.37 19.89
CA GLN A 715 28.54 13.02 20.91
C GLN A 715 29.35 14.22 21.39
N VAL A 716 29.45 15.31 20.62
CA VAL A 716 30.44 16.39 20.84
C VAL A 716 29.95 17.45 21.83
N LEU A 717 28.70 17.92 21.77
CA LEU A 717 28.24 19.01 22.64
C LEU A 717 26.85 18.68 23.25
N PRO A 718 26.58 19.09 24.51
CA PRO A 718 25.23 19.02 25.07
C PRO A 718 24.24 19.83 24.23
N TYR A 719 22.99 19.35 24.14
CA TYR A 719 21.97 20.01 23.31
C TYR A 719 21.66 21.46 23.76
N ARG A 720 21.86 21.77 25.07
CA ARG A 720 21.74 23.15 25.64
C ARG A 720 22.65 24.14 24.94
N VAL A 721 23.82 23.71 24.46
CA VAL A 721 24.75 24.56 23.73
C VAL A 721 24.22 24.88 22.33
N TYR A 722 23.75 23.87 21.59
CA TYR A 722 23.14 24.11 20.27
C TYR A 722 21.91 25.00 20.34
N TYR A 723 21.13 24.80 21.38
CA TYR A 723 19.98 25.63 21.68
C TYR A 723 20.36 27.09 21.95
N PHE A 724 21.34 27.33 22.83
CA PHE A 724 21.83 28.67 23.12
C PHE A 724 22.38 29.37 21.87
N LEU A 725 23.09 28.63 21.01
CA LEU A 725 23.57 29.13 19.74
C LEU A 725 22.44 29.47 18.78
N LEU A 726 21.40 28.66 18.74
CA LEU A 726 20.21 28.88 17.92
C LEU A 726 19.46 30.15 18.37
N GLU A 727 19.21 30.31 19.68
CA GLU A 727 18.63 31.54 20.26
C GLU A 727 19.46 32.78 19.97
N HIS A 728 20.79 32.65 20.03
CA HIS A 728 21.67 33.73 19.67
C HIS A 728 21.56 34.12 18.19
N GLU A 729 21.50 33.17 17.30
CA GLU A 729 21.32 33.45 15.87
C GLU A 729 19.97 34.07 15.57
N PHE A 730 18.88 33.67 16.21
CA PHE A 730 17.57 34.30 16.07
C PHE A 730 17.58 35.79 16.43
N ARG A 731 18.29 36.16 17.47
CA ARG A 731 18.37 37.54 18.03
C ARG A 731 19.52 38.36 17.46
N LYS A 732 20.27 37.86 16.51
CA LYS A 732 21.52 38.45 16.06
C LYS A 732 21.39 39.76 15.28
N VAL A 733 20.32 39.84 14.48
CA VAL A 733 20.07 40.99 13.63
C VAL A 733 19.35 42.08 14.43
N LYS A 734 20.06 43.21 14.68
CA LYS A 734 19.52 44.35 15.42
C LYS A 734 18.83 45.34 14.49
N GLN A 735 17.89 46.12 15.02
CA GLN A 735 17.12 47.14 14.31
C GLN A 735 18.03 48.17 13.60
N SER A 736 19.17 48.47 14.13
CA SER A 736 20.16 49.40 13.52
C SER A 736 20.74 48.93 12.18
N ASN A 737 20.66 47.61 11.88
CA ASN A 737 21.23 46.99 10.69
C ASN A 737 20.18 46.52 9.69
N CYS A 738 18.89 46.68 10.02
CA CYS A 738 17.79 46.20 9.24
C CYS A 738 16.76 47.31 8.99
N ARG A 739 16.62 47.69 7.75
CA ARG A 739 15.49 48.57 7.35
C ARG A 739 14.30 47.66 7.08
N SER A 740 13.54 47.33 8.19
CA SER A 740 12.13 46.92 8.03
C SER A 740 11.84 45.53 7.45
N VAL A 741 12.63 44.49 7.70
CA VAL A 741 12.29 43.17 7.22
C VAL A 741 12.32 42.17 8.37
N LEU A 742 11.18 41.54 8.66
CA LEU A 742 11.02 40.50 9.66
C LEU A 742 10.92 39.14 8.97
N ALA A 743 11.53 38.13 9.52
CA ALA A 743 11.40 36.76 9.04
C ALA A 743 10.89 35.86 10.16
N CYS A 744 9.82 35.15 9.90
CA CYS A 744 9.49 33.99 10.71
C CYS A 744 10.36 32.83 10.24
N TYR A 745 11.33 32.39 11.04
CA TYR A 745 12.26 31.32 10.70
C TYR A 745 11.67 29.91 10.81
N TYR A 746 10.37 29.81 11.09
CA TYR A 746 9.63 28.55 11.14
C TYR A 746 8.96 28.28 9.82
N GLY A 747 9.30 27.17 9.22
CA GLY A 747 8.83 26.75 7.92
C GLY A 747 9.88 26.94 6.84
N GLU A 748 9.96 25.95 5.99
CA GLU A 748 10.97 25.77 4.95
C GLU A 748 11.36 27.05 4.19
N GLY A 749 12.63 27.32 4.22
CA GLY A 749 13.52 28.23 3.52
C GLY A 749 13.19 28.89 2.20
N LYS A 750 11.93 29.18 1.91
CA LYS A 750 11.53 30.06 0.80
C LYS A 750 11.14 31.42 1.35
N ASN A 751 11.66 32.48 0.73
CA ASN A 751 11.46 33.90 1.06
C ASN A 751 9.99 34.38 1.25
N ARG A 752 9.04 33.48 1.46
CA ARG A 752 7.61 33.75 1.53
C ARG A 752 7.11 34.26 2.88
N ASN A 753 7.97 34.31 3.89
CA ASN A 753 7.63 34.75 5.23
C ASN A 753 8.47 35.97 5.66
N ILE A 754 8.71 36.88 4.73
CA ILE A 754 9.46 38.12 5.02
C ILE A 754 8.49 39.27 4.89
N TYR A 755 8.34 40.02 5.95
CA TYR A 755 7.41 41.13 6.02
C TYR A 755 8.12 42.43 6.38
N PRO A 756 7.71 43.59 5.80
CA PRO A 756 8.22 44.89 6.25
C PRO A 756 7.82 45.15 7.71
N GLU A 757 8.77 45.57 8.54
CA GLU A 757 8.48 45.83 9.96
C GLU A 757 7.43 46.93 10.15
N GLU A 758 7.41 47.91 9.24
CA GLU A 758 6.45 49.03 9.26
C GLU A 758 4.98 48.56 9.18
N GLU A 759 4.73 47.52 8.34
CA GLU A 759 3.40 46.95 8.16
C GLU A 759 2.90 46.19 9.39
N LEU A 760 3.80 45.77 10.28
CA LEU A 760 3.47 45.06 11.51
C LEU A 760 3.09 45.96 12.69
N HIS A 761 3.30 47.25 12.54
CA HIS A 761 2.84 48.27 13.49
C HIS A 761 1.46 48.86 13.13
N ALA A 762 1.02 48.66 11.91
CA ALA A 762 -0.30 49.06 11.43
C ALA A 762 -1.23 47.85 11.44
N LEU A 763 -1.99 47.68 12.50
CA LEU A 763 -2.95 46.59 12.67
C LEU A 763 -4.39 47.09 12.55
N THR A 764 -5.23 46.29 11.96
CA THR A 764 -6.68 46.45 11.94
C THR A 764 -7.36 45.23 12.52
N GLU A 765 -8.57 45.34 13.01
CA GLU A 765 -9.33 44.19 13.51
C GLU A 765 -10.33 43.70 12.45
N VAL A 766 -10.39 42.40 12.31
CA VAL A 766 -11.34 41.71 11.40
C VAL A 766 -12.12 40.63 12.16
N PRO A 767 -13.34 40.28 11.72
CA PRO A 767 -14.13 39.24 12.36
C PRO A 767 -13.43 37.88 12.28
N PHE A 768 -13.47 37.13 13.37
CA PHE A 768 -13.05 35.74 13.45
C PHE A 768 -13.98 35.00 14.41
N GLU A 769 -14.90 34.19 13.87
CA GLU A 769 -15.99 33.56 14.61
C GLU A 769 -16.80 34.63 15.40
N ASP A 770 -16.85 34.50 16.70
CA ASP A 770 -17.58 35.43 17.61
C ASP A 770 -16.69 36.52 18.25
N MET A 771 -15.46 36.70 17.75
CA MET A 771 -14.52 37.71 18.23
C MET A 771 -13.93 38.56 17.09
N GLN A 772 -13.19 39.62 17.46
CA GLN A 772 -12.34 40.37 16.52
C GLN A 772 -10.88 39.98 16.74
N ILE A 773 -10.14 39.72 15.64
CA ILE A 773 -8.73 39.37 15.69
C ILE A 773 -7.89 40.42 14.96
N PRO A 774 -6.77 40.89 15.54
CA PRO A 774 -5.88 41.81 14.86
C PRO A 774 -5.17 41.18 13.68
N VAL A 775 -5.12 41.90 12.56
CA VAL A 775 -4.40 41.53 11.33
C VAL A 775 -3.62 42.77 10.86
N PRO A 776 -2.49 42.58 10.13
CA PRO A 776 -1.80 43.68 9.47
C PRO A 776 -2.73 44.39 8.47
N GLU A 777 -2.71 45.73 8.42
CA GLU A 777 -3.50 46.45 7.40
C GLU A 777 -3.15 46.04 5.98
N ALA A 778 -1.90 45.66 5.75
CA ALA A 778 -1.39 45.13 4.45
C ALA A 778 -1.74 43.68 4.20
N TYR A 779 -2.69 43.05 4.88
CA TYR A 779 -3.03 41.64 4.81
C TYR A 779 -3.31 41.14 3.37
N ASP A 780 -3.91 41.95 2.52
CA ASP A 780 -4.20 41.55 1.14
C ASP A 780 -2.91 41.31 0.34
N THR A 781 -1.90 42.14 0.52
CA THR A 781 -0.59 41.97 -0.10
C THR A 781 0.07 40.67 0.40
N TRP A 782 0.02 40.40 1.71
CA TRP A 782 0.61 39.20 2.30
C TRP A 782 -0.07 37.92 1.81
N LEU A 783 -1.39 37.94 1.73
CA LEU A 783 -2.16 36.79 1.25
C LEU A 783 -1.93 36.53 -0.24
N ARG A 784 -1.82 37.58 -1.06
CA ARG A 784 -1.46 37.44 -2.49
C ARG A 784 -0.07 36.86 -2.70
N ASP A 785 0.89 37.35 -1.94
CA ASP A 785 2.28 36.88 -2.04
C ASP A 785 2.41 35.40 -1.62
N ARG A 786 1.64 34.99 -0.62
CA ARG A 786 1.70 33.63 -0.07
C ARG A 786 0.85 32.62 -0.85
N TYR A 787 -0.39 32.97 -1.19
CA TYR A 787 -1.41 32.08 -1.72
C TYR A 787 -1.78 32.36 -3.17
N GLY A 788 -1.25 33.45 -3.77
CA GLY A 788 -1.55 33.89 -5.12
C GLY A 788 -2.77 34.82 -5.18
N THR A 789 -3.00 35.43 -6.34
CA THR A 789 -4.08 36.43 -6.56
C THR A 789 -5.49 35.85 -6.38
N SER A 790 -5.64 34.52 -6.46
CA SER A 790 -6.92 33.82 -6.30
C SER A 790 -7.17 33.30 -4.87
N TYR A 791 -6.47 33.81 -3.86
CA TYR A 791 -6.56 33.31 -2.49
C TYR A 791 -7.99 33.35 -1.88
N MET A 792 -8.85 34.23 -2.37
CA MET A 792 -10.25 34.29 -1.96
C MET A 792 -11.08 33.09 -2.46
N GLN A 793 -10.61 32.33 -3.47
CA GLN A 793 -11.30 31.13 -3.93
C GLN A 793 -10.90 29.96 -3.06
N PRO A 794 -11.85 29.28 -2.39
CA PRO A 794 -11.53 28.14 -1.55
C PRO A 794 -11.01 26.99 -2.39
N VAL A 795 -9.74 26.61 -2.22
CA VAL A 795 -9.18 25.38 -2.77
C VAL A 795 -9.03 24.41 -1.60
N ARG A 796 -9.85 23.36 -1.59
CA ARG A 796 -9.72 22.28 -0.62
C ARG A 796 -8.40 21.57 -0.91
N LYS A 797 -7.36 21.89 -0.18
CA LYS A 797 -6.11 21.12 -0.18
C LYS A 797 -6.28 19.97 0.80
N GLU A 798 -5.84 18.79 0.39
CA GLU A 798 -5.72 17.66 1.31
C GLU A 798 -4.86 18.08 2.53
N ARG A 799 -5.22 17.54 3.69
CA ARG A 799 -4.69 17.94 5.01
C ARG A 799 -3.16 17.94 5.02
N LYS A 800 -2.58 19.01 5.57
CA LYS A 800 -1.14 19.15 5.76
C LYS A 800 -0.61 18.52 7.07
N HIS A 801 -1.47 18.28 8.04
CA HIS A 801 -1.10 17.83 9.39
C HIS A 801 -1.78 16.49 9.71
N THR A 802 -1.29 15.40 9.09
CA THR A 802 -1.81 14.04 9.27
C THR A 802 -1.23 13.32 10.50
N GLU A 803 -0.37 13.98 11.27
CA GLU A 803 0.41 13.37 12.36
C GLU A 803 0.05 13.91 13.76
N ILE A 804 -1.21 14.26 14.00
CA ILE A 804 -1.67 14.77 15.31
C ILE A 804 -2.79 13.88 15.84
N LEU A 805 -2.58 13.34 17.04
CA LEU A 805 -3.62 12.66 17.80
C LEU A 805 -4.43 13.71 18.56
N PHE A 806 -5.71 13.87 18.24
CA PHE A 806 -6.63 14.72 18.96
C PHE A 806 -7.63 13.89 19.77
N ASP A 807 -7.81 14.21 21.05
CA ASP A 807 -8.96 13.82 21.86
C ASP A 807 -9.50 15.07 22.53
N THR A 808 -10.77 15.38 22.26
CA THR A 808 -11.43 16.60 22.74
C THR A 808 -12.15 16.42 24.07
N GLU A 809 -12.20 15.17 24.58
CA GLU A 809 -12.98 14.81 25.76
C GLU A 809 -12.11 14.35 26.93
N HIS A 810 -10.89 13.84 26.63
CA HIS A 810 -9.98 13.32 27.64
C HIS A 810 -8.62 14.00 27.59
N PRO A 811 -8.07 14.38 28.72
CA PRO A 811 -6.71 14.89 28.82
C PRO A 811 -5.71 13.74 28.61
N TYR A 812 -4.52 14.06 28.08
CA TYR A 812 -3.51 13.09 27.67
C TYR A 812 -3.04 12.12 28.79
N TRP A 813 -3.13 12.52 30.05
CA TRP A 813 -2.74 11.66 31.17
C TRP A 813 -3.78 10.58 31.50
N GLU A 814 -5.00 10.68 30.97
CA GLU A 814 -6.05 9.65 31.14
C GLU A 814 -5.98 8.58 30.04
N LEU A 815 -5.25 8.85 28.97
CA LEU A 815 -5.12 7.91 27.85
C LEU A 815 -4.27 6.67 28.17
N GLY A 816 -3.76 6.53 29.40
CA GLY A 816 -3.12 5.36 29.94
C GLY A 816 -1.85 4.87 29.24
N SER A 817 -1.28 3.77 29.72
CA SER A 817 -0.07 3.12 29.20
C SER A 817 -0.21 2.48 27.81
N ASP A 818 -1.31 2.67 27.13
CA ASP A 818 -1.56 2.14 25.79
C ASP A 818 -0.84 2.93 24.67
N ILE A 819 -0.03 3.93 25.07
CA ILE A 819 0.75 4.78 24.15
C ILE A 819 2.28 4.50 24.29
N GLU A 820 2.70 3.58 25.18
CA GLU A 820 4.11 3.17 25.27
C GLU A 820 4.48 2.12 24.21
#